data_5b6abcf224b6b99bf22ff0bfe401d39a
#
_entry.id   5b6abcf224b6b99bf22ff0bfe401d39a
#
_cell.length_a   1.000
_cell.length_b   1.000
_cell.length_c   1.000
_cell.angle_alpha   90.00
_cell.angle_beta   90.00
_cell.angle_gamma   90.00
#
_symmetry.space_group_name_H-M   'P 1'
#
loop_
_entity.id
_entity.type
_entity.pdbx_description
1 polymer ?
#
loop_
_entity_poly.entity_id
_entity_poly.type
_entity_poly.pdbx_seq_one_letter_code
_entity_poly.pdbx_strand_id
1 'polypeptide(L)'
;MRAAGILAGAALAAMAAAGVAQTAPTDRKAIEARFDQHISSADQLAWLKDMSSAPNHVGSPHDKANAEAILARFRQWGWDAHIETFHVLYPTPISTTVEMVAPEKIVLGGQEPPIPGDDTSSRTADALPPYVAFQGDGDVTGDLVYVNYGMPEDYKDLARRGIDVKGKIVIARYGTGWRGLKPKLAQDHGAIGCIIYSDPADDGYAQSDAYPVGGARPAGSVQRGSVADMPLYPGDPLTPGIGATLNAKRLTREEAPTLLKIPVLPMSYGDAGKLLARLGGPVAPAPWRGALPVTYHMGGNGGVSVHLAVKSNWKLTPAYDVIAMLKGARYPDQWVIRGNHHDGWVFGAADPLSGNVAMLSEAKALGELYRSGWRPARTIVYTSWDAEEPMLLGSTEWAEQHADELKQKGAIYINTDGNGRGMLHAQGSHPFQHLVNAVAADVTDPETGASVAARARAGVLADAFDRTGHVNETALAAAEKGGDLPLGALGSGSDYSAYIQHLGLPALNIGFGGEDESDGVYHSIYDSFHHVTTFDDPGLKYGAALSKVVGRLVLRLADADLPVQRYGDFADTVAAYLGEVKKLAADRRAEDAKRDRLTADGAFRLASDPLKPVGAPAPEAMTPEFDFAALDGAVKTLRQSAAAFDGALAARGAALSQAQRDRLSVQLRDIDQLLLDDRGLPERPWYKHLIYAPGRFTGYGAKTLPGVREAIEERRFGDAREFVGRTAKVLRDYAARLDQARATVEGK
;
A
#
# COMPACT_ATOMS: atom_id res chain seq x y z
N MET A 1 -1.00 -60.81 73.85
CA MET A 1 0.17 -59.95 74.14
C MET A 1 0.43 -59.05 72.95
N ARG A 2 0.40 -57.75 73.24
CA ARG A 2 0.93 -56.61 72.44
C ARG A 2 0.32 -56.30 71.08
N ALA A 3 -0.42 -55.24 71.11
CA ALA A 3 -0.91 -54.41 70.01
C ALA A 3 0.24 -53.74 69.25
N ALA A 4 0.10 -53.59 67.99
CA ALA A 4 0.84 -52.67 67.17
C ALA A 4 -0.14 -51.83 66.35
N GLY A 5 -0.16 -50.54 66.64
CA GLY A 5 -1.05 -49.57 66.00
C GLY A 5 -0.58 -49.19 64.60
N ILE A 6 -1.51 -48.96 63.69
CA ILE A 6 -1.34 -48.43 62.36
C ILE A 6 -1.54 -46.90 62.47
N LEU A 7 -0.49 -46.14 62.23
CA LEU A 7 -0.52 -44.71 61.98
C LEU A 7 -0.72 -44.45 60.49
N ALA A 8 -1.90 -43.96 60.13
CA ALA A 8 -2.18 -43.44 58.77
C ALA A 8 -1.62 -42.01 58.67
N GLY A 9 -0.55 -41.84 57.89
CA GLY A 9 0.00 -40.53 57.55
C GLY A 9 -0.77 -39.96 56.36
N ALA A 10 -1.54 -38.92 56.61
CA ALA A 10 -2.14 -38.10 55.52
C ALA A 10 -1.03 -37.19 54.96
N ALA A 11 -0.62 -37.48 53.73
CA ALA A 11 0.23 -36.57 52.95
C ALA A 11 -0.67 -35.47 52.34
N LEU A 12 -0.64 -34.28 52.91
CA LEU A 12 -1.15 -33.06 52.27
C LEU A 12 -0.21 -32.70 51.08
N ALA A 13 -0.67 -32.95 49.87
CA ALA A 13 -0.06 -32.37 48.67
C ALA A 13 -0.39 -30.85 48.65
N ALA A 14 0.54 -30.00 49.08
CA ALA A 14 0.47 -28.58 48.84
C ALA A 14 0.74 -28.34 47.37
N MET A 15 -0.30 -28.15 46.56
CA MET A 15 -0.19 -27.52 45.26
C MET A 15 0.21 -26.07 45.50
N ALA A 16 1.47 -25.76 45.26
CA ALA A 16 1.93 -24.40 45.12
C ALA A 16 1.29 -23.82 43.88
N ALA A 17 0.23 -23.05 44.02
CA ALA A 17 -0.22 -22.12 43.02
C ALA A 17 0.94 -21.16 42.76
N ALA A 18 1.64 -21.35 41.65
CA ALA A 18 2.55 -20.35 41.14
C ALA A 18 1.70 -19.12 40.80
N GLY A 19 1.58 -18.23 41.78
CA GLY A 19 1.04 -16.91 41.58
C GLY A 19 1.88 -16.26 40.48
N VAL A 20 1.28 -16.01 39.35
CA VAL A 20 1.84 -15.14 38.31
C VAL A 20 2.12 -13.83 39.07
N ALA A 21 3.39 -13.54 39.33
CA ALA A 21 3.81 -12.29 39.94
C ALA A 21 3.26 -11.18 39.04
N GLN A 22 2.32 -10.42 39.58
CA GLN A 22 1.86 -9.18 38.98
C GLN A 22 3.12 -8.30 38.89
N THR A 23 3.67 -8.22 37.64
CA THR A 23 4.78 -7.31 37.37
C THR A 23 4.28 -5.92 37.75
N ALA A 24 4.99 -5.24 38.66
CA ALA A 24 4.82 -3.82 38.94
C ALA A 24 4.73 -3.06 37.58
N PRO A 25 4.09 -1.88 37.49
CA PRO A 25 4.05 -1.11 36.25
C PRO A 25 5.48 -0.97 35.76
N THR A 26 5.83 -1.81 34.81
CA THR A 26 7.19 -1.89 34.26
C THR A 26 7.41 -0.55 33.59
N ASP A 27 8.47 0.15 33.97
CA ASP A 27 8.81 1.44 33.40
C ASP A 27 8.92 1.26 31.89
N ARG A 28 7.90 1.71 31.15
CA ARG A 28 7.81 1.62 29.67
C ARG A 28 9.11 2.09 29.02
N LYS A 29 9.68 3.19 29.53
CA LYS A 29 10.95 3.73 29.02
C LYS A 29 12.11 2.75 29.19
N ALA A 30 12.13 2.00 30.30
CA ALA A 30 13.16 1.00 30.50
C ALA A 30 13.02 -0.20 29.57
N ILE A 31 11.79 -0.63 29.23
CA ILE A 31 11.56 -1.67 28.23
C ILE A 31 11.98 -1.18 26.85
N GLU A 32 11.53 0.01 26.43
CA GLU A 32 11.89 0.61 25.14
C GLU A 32 13.41 0.80 25.02
N ALA A 33 14.09 1.24 26.08
CA ALA A 33 15.55 1.37 26.07
C ALA A 33 16.27 0.03 25.95
N ARG A 34 15.76 -1.03 26.59
CA ARG A 34 16.30 -2.39 26.44
C ARG A 34 16.04 -2.94 25.03
N PHE A 35 14.87 -2.69 24.45
CA PHE A 35 14.53 -3.03 23.10
C PHE A 35 15.52 -2.39 22.12
N ASP A 36 15.73 -1.08 22.23
CA ASP A 36 16.62 -0.32 21.35
C ASP A 36 18.08 -0.83 21.38
N GLN A 37 18.55 -1.37 22.51
CA GLN A 37 19.90 -1.94 22.63
C GLN A 37 20.13 -3.16 21.73
N HIS A 38 19.07 -3.84 21.31
CA HIS A 38 19.15 -5.01 20.44
C HIS A 38 18.95 -4.67 18.95
N ILE A 39 18.65 -3.42 18.61
CA ILE A 39 18.55 -2.96 17.21
C ILE A 39 19.94 -2.75 16.63
N SER A 40 20.23 -3.36 15.49
CA SER A 40 21.56 -3.38 14.88
C SER A 40 21.50 -3.16 13.37
N SER A 41 22.00 -2.02 12.89
CA SER A 41 22.20 -1.76 11.44
C SER A 41 23.17 -2.78 10.82
N ALA A 42 24.17 -3.26 11.58
CA ALA A 42 25.13 -4.25 11.07
C ALA A 42 24.44 -5.60 10.78
N ASP A 43 23.50 -6.03 11.63
CA ASP A 43 22.71 -7.22 11.37
C ASP A 43 21.84 -7.03 10.14
N GLN A 44 21.16 -5.88 10.04
CA GLN A 44 20.30 -5.53 8.89
C GLN A 44 21.11 -5.55 7.58
N LEU A 45 22.29 -4.93 7.56
CA LEU A 45 23.19 -4.96 6.39
C LEU A 45 23.57 -6.38 6.00
N ALA A 46 23.91 -7.22 6.97
CA ALA A 46 24.29 -8.61 6.69
C ALA A 46 23.10 -9.41 6.12
N TRP A 47 21.91 -9.23 6.68
CA TRP A 47 20.69 -9.91 6.20
C TRP A 47 20.27 -9.39 4.82
N LEU A 48 20.27 -8.08 4.59
CA LEU A 48 19.95 -7.49 3.30
C LEU A 48 20.86 -8.00 2.20
N LYS A 49 22.18 -8.04 2.46
CA LYS A 49 23.17 -8.57 1.52
C LYS A 49 22.92 -10.03 1.16
N ASP A 50 22.54 -10.84 2.14
CA ASP A 50 22.26 -12.27 1.96
C ASP A 50 20.96 -12.47 1.18
N MET A 51 19.89 -11.81 1.62
CA MET A 51 18.53 -11.98 1.07
C MET A 51 18.37 -11.41 -0.35
N SER A 52 19.13 -10.37 -0.71
CA SER A 52 19.14 -9.79 -2.07
C SER A 52 20.28 -10.31 -2.96
N SER A 53 20.96 -11.40 -2.58
CA SER A 53 22.15 -11.89 -3.28
C SER A 53 21.86 -12.61 -4.61
N ALA A 54 20.62 -13.00 -4.86
CA ALA A 54 20.13 -13.65 -6.08
C ALA A 54 18.69 -13.23 -6.35
N PRO A 55 18.15 -13.50 -7.57
CA PRO A 55 16.76 -13.20 -7.89
C PRO A 55 15.77 -13.83 -6.92
N ASN A 56 14.93 -12.98 -6.31
CA ASN A 56 14.04 -13.28 -5.20
C ASN A 56 12.55 -13.17 -5.60
N HIS A 57 12.23 -13.49 -6.86
CA HIS A 57 10.83 -13.46 -7.30
C HIS A 57 10.06 -14.71 -6.83
N VAL A 58 8.75 -14.58 -6.71
CA VAL A 58 7.82 -15.64 -6.31
C VAL A 58 8.14 -16.96 -7.00
N GLY A 59 8.32 -18.02 -6.20
CA GLY A 59 8.63 -19.37 -6.67
C GLY A 59 10.04 -19.55 -7.21
N SER A 60 10.95 -18.57 -7.05
CA SER A 60 12.38 -18.79 -7.28
C SER A 60 12.99 -19.62 -6.15
N PRO A 61 14.12 -20.32 -6.41
CA PRO A 61 14.80 -21.04 -5.34
C PRO A 61 15.28 -20.16 -4.20
N HIS A 62 15.65 -18.90 -4.50
CA HIS A 62 16.16 -17.95 -3.51
C HIS A 62 15.06 -17.38 -2.64
N ASP A 63 13.89 -17.10 -3.20
CA ASP A 63 12.68 -16.70 -2.49
C ASP A 63 12.29 -17.72 -1.40
N LYS A 64 12.16 -19.00 -1.77
CA LYS A 64 11.94 -20.06 -0.80
C LYS A 64 13.03 -20.13 0.26
N ALA A 65 14.30 -19.97 -0.13
CA ALA A 65 15.43 -19.99 0.81
C ALA A 65 15.36 -18.82 1.79
N ASN A 66 14.90 -17.65 1.34
CA ASN A 66 14.66 -16.49 2.20
C ASN A 66 13.54 -16.77 3.21
N ALA A 67 12.40 -17.34 2.79
CA ALA A 67 11.33 -17.73 3.70
C ALA A 67 11.83 -18.72 4.76
N GLU A 68 12.60 -19.75 4.36
CA GLU A 68 13.19 -20.73 5.28
C GLU A 68 14.21 -20.09 6.25
N ALA A 69 15.01 -19.14 5.78
CA ALA A 69 15.98 -18.40 6.61
C ALA A 69 15.29 -17.46 7.61
N ILE A 70 14.22 -16.79 7.20
CA ILE A 70 13.37 -15.96 8.07
C ILE A 70 12.75 -16.83 9.16
N LEU A 71 12.14 -17.96 8.81
CA LEU A 71 11.59 -18.92 9.76
C LEU A 71 12.63 -19.37 10.78
N ALA A 72 13.83 -19.73 10.32
CA ALA A 72 14.92 -20.18 11.19
C ALA A 72 15.33 -19.06 12.18
N ARG A 73 15.42 -17.82 11.73
CA ARG A 73 15.72 -16.66 12.59
C ARG A 73 14.65 -16.46 13.65
N PHE A 74 13.37 -16.45 13.29
CA PHE A 74 12.27 -16.33 14.28
C PHE A 74 12.35 -17.41 15.35
N ARG A 75 12.53 -18.68 14.97
CA ARG A 75 12.67 -19.78 15.91
C ARG A 75 13.91 -19.64 16.80
N GLN A 76 15.04 -19.20 16.24
CA GLN A 76 16.26 -18.92 16.99
C GLN A 76 16.03 -17.84 18.06
N TRP A 77 15.20 -16.85 17.80
CA TRP A 77 14.88 -15.77 18.74
C TRP A 77 13.75 -16.12 19.71
N GLY A 78 13.22 -17.34 19.66
CA GLY A 78 12.25 -17.85 20.62
C GLY A 78 10.78 -17.60 20.26
N TRP A 79 10.51 -17.28 18.98
CA TRP A 79 9.15 -17.18 18.47
C TRP A 79 8.58 -18.55 18.14
N ASP A 80 7.28 -18.73 18.36
CA ASP A 80 6.53 -19.85 17.78
C ASP A 80 6.22 -19.49 16.32
N ALA A 81 6.93 -20.17 15.39
CA ALA A 81 6.91 -19.79 13.99
C ALA A 81 6.78 -20.99 13.04
N HIS A 82 6.05 -20.77 11.95
CA HIS A 82 5.84 -21.74 10.88
C HIS A 82 5.71 -21.02 9.52
N ILE A 83 5.78 -21.81 8.44
CA ILE A 83 5.41 -21.37 7.10
C ILE A 83 4.01 -21.88 6.81
N GLU A 84 3.12 -21.00 6.35
CA GLU A 84 1.86 -21.34 5.72
C GLU A 84 2.01 -21.19 4.21
N THR A 85 1.50 -22.16 3.42
CA THR A 85 1.72 -22.19 1.98
C THR A 85 0.40 -22.04 1.24
N PHE A 86 0.31 -21.05 0.39
CA PHE A 86 -0.77 -20.86 -0.56
C PHE A 86 -0.33 -21.25 -1.97
N HIS A 87 -1.29 -21.60 -2.84
CA HIS A 87 -1.03 -22.00 -4.22
C HIS A 87 -1.72 -21.01 -5.15
N VAL A 88 -1.00 -19.98 -5.52
CA VAL A 88 -1.52 -18.80 -6.21
C VAL A 88 -1.25 -18.86 -7.71
N LEU A 89 -2.14 -18.27 -8.51
CA LEU A 89 -1.88 -18.11 -9.93
C LEU A 89 -0.76 -17.08 -10.14
N TYR A 90 0.37 -17.52 -10.66
CA TYR A 90 1.48 -16.63 -10.99
C TYR A 90 1.99 -16.89 -12.41
N PRO A 91 1.54 -16.10 -13.42
CA PRO A 91 1.99 -16.26 -14.79
C PRO A 91 3.41 -15.74 -14.95
N THR A 92 4.29 -16.60 -15.46
CA THR A 92 5.67 -16.22 -15.81
C THR A 92 5.88 -16.25 -17.33
N PRO A 93 6.76 -15.42 -17.93
CA PRO A 93 6.92 -15.36 -19.36
C PRO A 93 7.60 -16.61 -19.91
N ILE A 94 7.02 -17.20 -20.96
CA ILE A 94 7.65 -18.24 -21.79
C ILE A 94 8.42 -17.56 -22.93
N SER A 95 7.81 -16.56 -23.57
CA SER A 95 8.42 -15.75 -24.61
C SER A 95 7.79 -14.37 -24.67
N THR A 96 8.62 -13.38 -24.95
CA THR A 96 8.21 -11.99 -25.19
C THR A 96 8.90 -11.48 -26.44
N THR A 97 8.19 -10.72 -27.27
CA THR A 97 8.75 -10.05 -28.44
C THR A 97 8.16 -8.67 -28.56
N VAL A 98 8.99 -7.68 -28.77
CA VAL A 98 8.60 -6.34 -29.17
C VAL A 98 9.54 -5.86 -30.27
N GLU A 99 8.95 -5.54 -31.43
CA GLU A 99 9.71 -5.07 -32.62
C GLU A 99 8.98 -3.89 -33.25
N MET A 100 9.67 -2.84 -33.58
CA MET A 100 9.20 -1.90 -34.60
C MET A 100 9.33 -2.57 -35.96
N VAL A 101 8.23 -2.66 -36.71
CA VAL A 101 8.23 -3.31 -38.04
C VAL A 101 8.14 -2.28 -39.18
N ALA A 102 7.72 -1.08 -38.90
CA ALA A 102 7.73 0.07 -39.78
C ALA A 102 8.05 1.35 -39.00
N PRO A 103 8.75 2.35 -39.61
CA PRO A 103 9.23 2.43 -40.99
C PRO A 103 10.51 1.59 -41.25
N GLU A 104 11.13 1.06 -40.22
CA GLU A 104 12.30 0.19 -40.28
C GLU A 104 12.19 -0.91 -39.21
N LYS A 105 12.84 -2.04 -39.42
CA LYS A 105 12.85 -3.11 -38.42
C LYS A 105 13.87 -2.84 -37.29
N ILE A 106 13.37 -2.71 -36.05
CA ILE A 106 14.20 -2.59 -34.86
C ILE A 106 13.67 -3.57 -33.82
N VAL A 107 14.52 -4.47 -33.35
CA VAL A 107 14.21 -5.32 -32.19
C VAL A 107 14.41 -4.49 -30.92
N LEU A 108 13.45 -4.53 -30.03
CA LEU A 108 13.39 -3.75 -28.80
C LEU A 108 13.23 -4.69 -27.61
N GLY A 109 13.46 -4.17 -26.40
CA GLY A 109 13.40 -4.96 -25.17
C GLY A 109 14.62 -5.87 -24.98
N GLY A 110 14.45 -6.87 -24.15
CA GLY A 110 15.53 -7.78 -23.72
C GLY A 110 15.94 -7.53 -22.28
N GLN A 111 16.93 -8.31 -21.81
CA GLN A 111 17.46 -8.20 -20.47
C GLN A 111 18.19 -6.87 -20.30
N GLU A 112 18.03 -6.23 -19.15
CA GLU A 112 18.73 -5.02 -18.79
C GLU A 112 20.24 -5.27 -18.71
N PRO A 113 21.08 -4.32 -19.17
CA PRO A 113 22.55 -4.49 -19.11
C PRO A 113 23.07 -4.39 -17.67
N PRO A 114 24.07 -5.19 -17.29
CA PRO A 114 24.70 -5.06 -15.97
C PRO A 114 25.39 -3.70 -15.82
N ILE A 115 25.40 -3.17 -14.59
CA ILE A 115 26.06 -1.91 -14.24
C ILE A 115 27.46 -2.18 -13.67
N PRO A 116 28.52 -1.55 -14.20
CA PRO A 116 29.85 -1.66 -13.63
C PRO A 116 29.88 -1.15 -12.17
N GLY A 117 30.42 -1.98 -11.27
CA GLY A 117 30.49 -1.69 -9.85
C GLY A 117 29.34 -2.27 -9.03
N ASP A 118 28.24 -2.67 -9.67
CA ASP A 118 27.16 -3.44 -9.05
C ASP A 118 27.23 -4.90 -9.46
N ASP A 119 27.93 -5.71 -8.69
CA ASP A 119 28.10 -7.14 -8.96
C ASP A 119 26.76 -7.89 -8.97
N THR A 120 25.75 -7.40 -8.23
CA THR A 120 24.43 -8.01 -8.16
C THR A 120 23.73 -7.92 -9.50
N SER A 121 23.80 -6.79 -10.19
CA SER A 121 23.15 -6.57 -11.50
C SER A 121 23.59 -7.53 -12.60
N SER A 122 24.72 -8.23 -12.40
CA SER A 122 25.20 -9.28 -13.32
C SER A 122 24.66 -10.69 -13.02
N ARG A 123 24.02 -10.90 -11.85
CA ARG A 123 23.55 -12.22 -11.38
C ARG A 123 22.13 -12.52 -11.84
N THR A 124 21.89 -12.49 -13.14
CA THR A 124 20.54 -12.59 -13.72
C THR A 124 20.20 -13.99 -14.22
N ALA A 125 21.00 -15.02 -13.92
CA ALA A 125 20.79 -16.37 -14.46
C ALA A 125 19.41 -16.96 -14.16
N ASP A 126 18.86 -16.66 -12.96
CA ASP A 126 17.54 -17.11 -12.51
C ASP A 126 16.49 -15.98 -12.54
N ALA A 127 16.86 -14.79 -13.04
CA ALA A 127 15.93 -13.67 -13.16
C ALA A 127 14.94 -13.88 -14.30
N LEU A 128 13.69 -13.55 -14.07
CA LEU A 128 12.72 -13.46 -15.15
C LEU A 128 13.03 -12.25 -16.03
N PRO A 129 12.84 -12.36 -17.36
CA PRO A 129 13.03 -11.22 -18.26
C PRO A 129 12.08 -10.09 -17.91
N PRO A 130 12.30 -8.85 -18.38
CA PRO A 130 11.34 -7.78 -18.22
C PRO A 130 9.95 -8.16 -18.76
N TYR A 131 8.93 -8.11 -17.90
CA TYR A 131 7.55 -8.43 -18.23
C TYR A 131 6.60 -7.78 -17.22
N VAL A 132 5.31 -7.88 -17.49
CA VAL A 132 4.26 -7.60 -16.50
C VAL A 132 3.39 -8.84 -16.30
N ALA A 133 3.04 -9.14 -15.04
CA ALA A 133 2.19 -10.29 -14.73
C ALA A 133 0.71 -10.00 -15.00
N PHE A 134 -0.08 -11.05 -15.27
CA PHE A 134 -1.54 -11.04 -15.46
C PHE A 134 -2.03 -10.33 -16.72
N GLN A 135 -1.16 -10.10 -17.68
CA GLN A 135 -1.53 -9.68 -19.03
C GLN A 135 -2.13 -10.83 -19.83
N GLY A 136 -2.79 -10.53 -20.96
CA GLY A 136 -3.23 -11.55 -21.90
C GLY A 136 -2.08 -12.11 -22.74
N ASP A 137 -2.14 -13.40 -23.09
CA ASP A 137 -1.31 -13.93 -24.16
C ASP A 137 -1.80 -13.38 -25.52
N GLY A 138 -0.89 -13.11 -26.45
CA GLY A 138 -1.24 -12.60 -27.78
C GLY A 138 -0.04 -12.44 -28.67
N ASP A 139 -0.32 -12.34 -29.97
CA ASP A 139 0.64 -12.08 -31.05
C ASP A 139 -0.04 -11.11 -32.02
N VAL A 140 0.32 -9.83 -31.92
CA VAL A 140 -0.38 -8.74 -32.62
C VAL A 140 0.60 -7.79 -33.29
N THR A 141 0.14 -7.21 -34.42
CA THR A 141 0.86 -6.13 -35.09
C THR A 141 -0.12 -4.99 -35.37
N GLY A 142 0.28 -3.77 -35.06
CA GLY A 142 -0.58 -2.60 -35.23
C GLY A 142 0.19 -1.28 -35.18
N ASP A 143 -0.50 -0.24 -35.68
CA ASP A 143 0.01 1.13 -35.61
C ASP A 143 0.13 1.58 -34.15
N LEU A 144 1.16 2.37 -33.85
CA LEU A 144 1.41 2.87 -32.51
C LEU A 144 0.69 4.20 -32.25
N VAL A 145 0.09 4.33 -31.06
CA VAL A 145 -0.50 5.57 -30.57
C VAL A 145 0.06 5.88 -29.18
N TYR A 146 0.58 7.09 -28.99
CA TYR A 146 1.00 7.59 -27.68
C TYR A 146 -0.22 8.15 -26.92
N VAL A 147 -0.44 7.63 -25.73
CA VAL A 147 -1.65 7.91 -24.93
C VAL A 147 -1.32 8.59 -23.57
N ASN A 148 -0.19 9.30 -23.48
CA ASN A 148 0.26 9.92 -22.21
C ASN A 148 0.33 8.89 -21.08
N TYR A 149 -0.39 9.08 -19.97
CA TYR A 149 -0.49 8.11 -18.88
C TYR A 149 -1.58 7.03 -19.11
N GLY A 150 -2.35 7.12 -20.21
CA GLY A 150 -3.42 6.17 -20.51
C GLY A 150 -4.59 6.20 -19.53
N MET A 151 -4.87 7.35 -18.94
CA MET A 151 -5.96 7.57 -17.99
C MET A 151 -7.24 8.04 -18.69
N PRO A 152 -8.42 8.01 -18.04
CA PRO A 152 -9.69 8.33 -18.70
C PRO A 152 -9.70 9.68 -19.44
N GLU A 153 -9.10 10.71 -18.86
CA GLU A 153 -9.06 12.05 -19.47
C GLU A 153 -8.14 12.09 -20.71
N ASP A 154 -7.10 11.24 -20.76
CA ASP A 154 -6.23 11.12 -21.92
C ASP A 154 -6.99 10.58 -23.12
N TYR A 155 -7.84 9.56 -22.94
CA TYR A 155 -8.69 9.02 -24.01
C TYR A 155 -9.76 10.01 -24.47
N LYS A 156 -10.33 10.83 -23.55
CA LYS A 156 -11.23 11.92 -23.92
C LYS A 156 -10.52 12.97 -24.79
N ASP A 157 -9.26 13.32 -24.47
CA ASP A 157 -8.49 14.28 -25.28
C ASP A 157 -8.12 13.73 -26.66
N LEU A 158 -7.75 12.44 -26.75
CA LEU A 158 -7.54 11.74 -28.02
C LEU A 158 -8.80 11.78 -28.89
N ALA A 159 -9.96 11.44 -28.33
CA ALA A 159 -11.24 11.47 -29.04
C ALA A 159 -11.59 12.87 -29.59
N ARG A 160 -11.35 13.92 -28.80
CA ARG A 160 -11.53 15.33 -29.24
C ARG A 160 -10.64 15.71 -30.44
N ARG A 161 -9.51 15.02 -30.60
CA ARG A 161 -8.57 15.22 -31.72
C ARG A 161 -8.78 14.27 -32.86
N GLY A 162 -9.83 13.42 -32.80
CA GLY A 162 -10.15 12.43 -33.82
C GLY A 162 -9.16 11.27 -33.88
N ILE A 163 -8.44 11.00 -32.81
CA ILE A 163 -7.50 9.87 -32.71
C ILE A 163 -8.20 8.72 -31.99
N ASP A 164 -8.32 7.58 -32.69
CA ASP A 164 -8.90 6.34 -32.20
C ASP A 164 -7.79 5.32 -31.96
N VAL A 165 -7.87 4.56 -30.87
CA VAL A 165 -6.92 3.48 -30.51
C VAL A 165 -7.42 2.09 -30.88
N LYS A 166 -8.66 1.98 -31.40
CA LYS A 166 -9.25 0.70 -31.76
C LYS A 166 -8.43 -0.02 -32.85
N GLY A 167 -8.06 -1.29 -32.56
CA GLY A 167 -7.22 -2.10 -33.42
C GLY A 167 -5.76 -1.66 -33.51
N LYS A 168 -5.31 -0.80 -32.62
CA LYS A 168 -3.93 -0.29 -32.54
C LYS A 168 -3.22 -0.74 -31.28
N ILE A 169 -1.90 -0.54 -31.23
CA ILE A 169 -1.07 -0.73 -30.04
C ILE A 169 -0.88 0.65 -29.41
N VAL A 170 -1.04 0.75 -28.09
CA VAL A 170 -0.79 1.99 -27.38
C VAL A 170 0.54 1.94 -26.65
N ILE A 171 1.19 3.11 -26.51
CA ILE A 171 2.33 3.31 -25.62
C ILE A 171 1.97 4.37 -24.57
N ALA A 172 2.07 3.98 -23.27
CA ALA A 172 1.74 4.81 -22.14
C ALA A 172 2.96 5.00 -21.21
N ARG A 173 3.02 6.14 -20.49
CA ARG A 173 4.01 6.36 -19.43
C ARG A 173 3.56 5.70 -18.12
N TYR A 174 4.52 5.20 -17.32
CA TYR A 174 4.31 5.01 -15.89
C TYR A 174 4.02 6.36 -15.21
N GLY A 175 3.67 6.35 -13.94
CA GLY A 175 3.33 7.55 -13.18
C GLY A 175 1.86 7.54 -12.76
N THR A 176 1.09 8.56 -13.10
CA THR A 176 -0.30 8.73 -12.65
C THR A 176 -1.14 7.44 -12.70
N GLY A 177 -1.67 7.03 -11.55
CA GLY A 177 -2.55 5.88 -11.40
C GLY A 177 -1.84 4.51 -11.39
N TRP A 178 -2.62 3.48 -11.08
CA TRP A 178 -2.17 2.09 -11.08
C TRP A 178 -1.72 1.64 -12.47
N ARG A 179 -0.59 0.93 -12.56
CA ARG A 179 -0.05 0.50 -13.86
C ARG A 179 -1.02 -0.36 -14.66
N GLY A 180 -1.79 -1.22 -14.01
CA GLY A 180 -2.78 -2.09 -14.67
C GLY A 180 -3.96 -1.34 -15.29
N LEU A 181 -4.27 -0.12 -14.83
CA LEU A 181 -5.31 0.71 -15.44
C LEU A 181 -4.96 1.15 -16.87
N LYS A 182 -3.68 1.32 -17.17
CA LYS A 182 -3.22 1.76 -18.50
C LYS A 182 -3.61 0.77 -19.60
N PRO A 183 -3.21 -0.51 -19.51
CA PRO A 183 -3.64 -1.51 -20.50
C PRO A 183 -5.11 -1.89 -20.37
N LYS A 184 -5.71 -1.83 -19.16
CA LYS A 184 -7.15 -2.04 -19.00
C LYS A 184 -7.97 -1.03 -19.78
N LEU A 185 -7.68 0.25 -19.60
CA LEU A 185 -8.38 1.32 -20.33
C LEU A 185 -8.08 1.27 -21.83
N ALA A 186 -6.85 0.90 -22.23
CA ALA A 186 -6.53 0.64 -23.63
C ALA A 186 -7.41 -0.46 -24.22
N GLN A 187 -7.54 -1.60 -23.53
CA GLN A 187 -8.41 -2.70 -23.90
C GLN A 187 -9.88 -2.26 -23.99
N ASP A 188 -10.37 -1.50 -23.01
CA ASP A 188 -11.75 -0.99 -22.98
C ASP A 188 -12.06 -0.06 -24.17
N HIS A 189 -11.03 0.65 -24.67
CA HIS A 189 -11.10 1.46 -25.89
C HIS A 189 -10.78 0.68 -27.19
N GLY A 190 -10.61 -0.65 -27.09
CA GLY A 190 -10.43 -1.53 -28.26
C GLY A 190 -9.00 -1.61 -28.79
N ALA A 191 -7.98 -1.15 -28.06
CA ALA A 191 -6.58 -1.42 -28.41
C ALA A 191 -6.28 -2.93 -28.34
N ILE A 192 -5.35 -3.39 -29.19
CA ILE A 192 -4.97 -4.81 -29.31
C ILE A 192 -3.69 -5.16 -28.54
N GLY A 193 -2.97 -4.18 -28.02
CA GLY A 193 -1.77 -4.33 -27.23
C GLY A 193 -1.38 -3.03 -26.53
N CYS A 194 -0.53 -3.14 -25.52
CA CYS A 194 -0.06 -1.99 -24.76
C CYS A 194 1.43 -2.12 -24.44
N ILE A 195 2.16 -1.02 -24.56
CA ILE A 195 3.54 -0.85 -24.09
C ILE A 195 3.51 0.18 -22.96
N ILE A 196 4.24 -0.09 -21.86
CA ILE A 196 4.36 0.85 -20.74
C ILE A 196 5.83 1.16 -20.52
N TYR A 197 6.19 2.44 -20.37
CA TYR A 197 7.59 2.84 -20.13
C TYR A 197 7.68 3.92 -19.03
N SER A 198 8.80 3.97 -18.30
CA SER A 198 9.13 5.07 -17.41
C SER A 198 9.72 6.21 -18.23
N ASP A 199 9.08 7.40 -18.23
CA ASP A 199 9.64 8.57 -18.90
C ASP A 199 10.65 9.25 -17.98
N PRO A 200 11.80 9.76 -18.48
CA PRO A 200 12.78 10.43 -17.64
C PRO A 200 12.28 11.67 -16.90
N ALA A 201 11.14 12.25 -17.33
CA ALA A 201 10.49 13.33 -16.60
C ALA A 201 9.88 12.87 -15.28
N ASP A 202 9.41 11.63 -15.24
CA ASP A 202 8.73 11.04 -14.08
C ASP A 202 9.71 10.20 -13.24
N ASP A 203 10.69 9.53 -13.90
CA ASP A 203 11.60 8.58 -13.29
C ASP A 203 12.85 8.42 -14.19
N GLY A 204 13.91 9.16 -13.92
CA GLY A 204 15.15 9.16 -14.70
C GLY A 204 15.97 10.43 -14.57
N TYR A 205 16.82 10.68 -15.56
CA TYR A 205 17.83 11.76 -15.54
C TYR A 205 17.29 13.20 -15.38
N ALA A 206 15.99 13.40 -15.53
CA ALA A 206 15.40 14.72 -15.26
C ALA A 206 15.13 14.94 -13.76
N GLN A 207 15.21 13.89 -12.94
CA GLN A 207 15.04 13.95 -11.49
C GLN A 207 16.40 14.07 -10.79
N SER A 208 17.36 13.20 -11.12
CA SER A 208 18.73 13.24 -10.62
C SER A 208 19.69 12.52 -11.61
N ASP A 209 20.98 12.45 -11.27
CA ASP A 209 21.94 11.71 -12.08
C ASP A 209 21.56 10.22 -12.13
N ALA A 210 21.63 9.64 -13.34
CA ALA A 210 21.27 8.25 -13.54
C ALA A 210 22.30 7.28 -12.91
N TYR A 211 21.81 6.15 -12.41
CA TYR A 211 22.66 5.08 -11.87
C TYR A 211 23.68 4.58 -12.90
N PRO A 212 24.96 4.43 -12.53
CA PRO A 212 25.53 4.39 -11.17
C PRO A 212 26.13 5.71 -10.67
N VAL A 213 25.97 6.83 -11.36
CA VAL A 213 26.50 8.15 -10.93
C VAL A 213 25.60 8.75 -9.83
N GLY A 214 24.30 8.67 -9.98
CA GLY A 214 23.27 8.95 -9.00
C GLY A 214 22.31 7.78 -8.90
N GLY A 215 21.19 7.93 -8.20
CA GLY A 215 20.22 6.86 -7.97
C GLY A 215 19.12 6.75 -9.02
N ALA A 216 18.99 7.75 -9.94
CA ALA A 216 17.89 7.78 -10.89
C ALA A 216 17.97 6.65 -11.95
N ARG A 217 16.82 6.32 -12.53
CA ARG A 217 16.67 5.24 -13.51
C ARG A 217 17.57 5.40 -14.73
N PRO A 218 18.45 4.41 -15.05
CA PRO A 218 19.26 4.43 -16.26
C PRO A 218 18.45 4.05 -17.49
N ALA A 219 18.97 4.43 -18.67
CA ALA A 219 18.26 4.31 -19.95
C ALA A 219 17.82 2.89 -20.33
N GLY A 220 18.55 1.87 -19.86
CA GLY A 220 18.23 0.47 -20.12
C GLY A 220 17.33 -0.20 -19.08
N SER A 221 16.99 0.48 -18.00
CA SER A 221 16.18 -0.07 -16.91
C SER A 221 14.73 -0.27 -17.33
N VAL A 222 14.14 -1.36 -16.88
CA VAL A 222 12.74 -1.70 -17.15
C VAL A 222 11.99 -1.94 -15.85
N GLN A 223 10.92 -1.21 -15.63
CA GLN A 223 10.04 -1.43 -14.49
C GLN A 223 9.11 -2.62 -14.78
N ARG A 224 9.28 -3.72 -14.04
CA ARG A 224 8.34 -4.86 -14.04
C ARG A 224 7.08 -4.49 -13.27
N GLY A 225 6.16 -5.42 -13.10
CA GLY A 225 5.01 -5.25 -12.23
C GLY A 225 3.83 -6.13 -12.61
N SER A 226 2.71 -5.96 -11.92
CA SER A 226 1.42 -6.57 -12.23
C SER A 226 0.54 -5.59 -12.98
N VAL A 227 -0.25 -6.10 -13.94
CA VAL A 227 -1.29 -5.33 -14.65
C VAL A 227 -2.69 -5.87 -14.40
N ALA A 228 -2.86 -6.75 -13.42
CA ALA A 228 -4.19 -7.17 -13.00
C ALA A 228 -5.05 -5.97 -12.56
N ASP A 229 -6.36 -6.07 -12.68
CA ASP A 229 -7.31 -5.03 -12.22
C ASP A 229 -7.47 -5.10 -10.69
N MET A 230 -6.39 -4.81 -9.95
CA MET A 230 -6.36 -4.80 -8.50
C MET A 230 -7.39 -3.83 -7.86
N PRO A 231 -7.75 -2.69 -8.47
CA PRO A 231 -8.88 -1.88 -7.99
C PRO A 231 -10.20 -2.62 -7.90
N LEU A 232 -10.35 -3.76 -8.60
CA LEU A 232 -11.53 -4.61 -8.50
C LEU A 232 -11.46 -5.53 -7.26
N TYR A 233 -10.37 -6.23 -7.07
CA TYR A 233 -9.95 -6.94 -5.86
C TYR A 233 -8.47 -7.35 -5.96
N PRO A 234 -7.69 -7.35 -4.85
CA PRO A 234 -6.36 -7.94 -4.77
C PRO A 234 -6.44 -9.46 -4.46
N GLY A 235 -5.31 -10.10 -4.31
CA GLY A 235 -5.22 -11.54 -4.04
C GLY A 235 -5.28 -12.38 -5.31
N ASP A 236 -5.37 -13.70 -5.16
CA ASP A 236 -5.36 -14.62 -6.29
C ASP A 236 -6.58 -14.36 -7.20
N PRO A 237 -6.36 -14.08 -8.48
CA PRO A 237 -7.45 -13.90 -9.45
C PRO A 237 -8.49 -15.03 -9.47
N LEU A 238 -8.11 -16.22 -9.07
CA LEU A 238 -8.97 -17.41 -9.15
C LEU A 238 -9.72 -17.72 -7.85
N THR A 239 -9.37 -17.10 -6.73
CA THR A 239 -9.97 -17.40 -5.40
C THR A 239 -10.48 -16.16 -4.66
N PRO A 240 -11.15 -15.19 -5.30
CA PRO A 240 -11.57 -13.96 -4.61
C PRO A 240 -12.45 -14.25 -3.39
N GLY A 241 -12.03 -13.77 -2.22
CA GLY A 241 -12.76 -13.91 -0.95
C GLY A 241 -12.56 -15.22 -0.21
N ILE A 242 -11.65 -16.08 -0.67
CA ILE A 242 -11.27 -17.33 0.01
C ILE A 242 -9.78 -17.60 -0.18
N GLY A 243 -9.11 -18.13 0.84
CA GLY A 243 -7.68 -18.42 0.73
C GLY A 243 -7.34 -19.46 -0.34
N ALA A 244 -6.30 -19.19 -1.14
CA ALA A 244 -5.82 -20.03 -2.24
C ALA A 244 -5.09 -21.29 -1.74
N THR A 245 -5.72 -22.08 -0.86
CA THR A 245 -5.18 -23.36 -0.41
C THR A 245 -5.11 -24.35 -1.57
N LEU A 246 -4.35 -25.45 -1.42
CA LEU A 246 -4.17 -26.46 -2.47
C LEU A 246 -5.52 -26.95 -3.04
N ASN A 247 -6.53 -27.11 -2.20
CA ASN A 247 -7.84 -27.63 -2.56
C ASN A 247 -8.94 -26.56 -2.69
N ALA A 248 -8.58 -25.28 -2.75
CA ALA A 248 -9.54 -24.19 -2.89
C ALA A 248 -10.35 -24.34 -4.18
N LYS A 249 -11.63 -23.96 -4.12
CA LYS A 249 -12.46 -23.84 -5.33
C LYS A 249 -12.01 -22.61 -6.10
N ARG A 250 -11.62 -22.80 -7.36
CA ARG A 250 -11.09 -21.73 -8.22
C ARG A 250 -12.04 -21.40 -9.36
N LEU A 251 -12.04 -20.14 -9.74
CA LEU A 251 -12.55 -19.68 -11.02
C LEU A 251 -11.67 -20.21 -12.15
N THR A 252 -12.19 -20.27 -13.37
CA THR A 252 -11.35 -20.40 -14.55
C THR A 252 -10.70 -19.05 -14.89
N ARG A 253 -9.67 -19.06 -15.71
CA ARG A 253 -9.02 -17.80 -16.19
C ARG A 253 -9.99 -16.89 -16.92
N GLU A 254 -10.91 -17.46 -17.68
CA GLU A 254 -11.93 -16.76 -18.45
C GLU A 254 -12.95 -16.06 -17.53
N GLU A 255 -13.22 -16.64 -16.35
CA GLU A 255 -14.15 -16.13 -15.35
C GLU A 255 -13.50 -15.07 -14.43
N ALA A 256 -12.16 -15.02 -14.37
CA ALA A 256 -11.43 -14.09 -13.51
C ALA A 256 -11.43 -12.66 -14.09
N PRO A 257 -12.19 -11.73 -13.53
CA PRO A 257 -12.40 -10.41 -14.15
C PRO A 257 -11.18 -9.48 -14.03
N THR A 258 -10.24 -9.81 -13.14
CA THR A 258 -9.02 -9.03 -12.93
C THR A 258 -7.95 -9.29 -13.99
N LEU A 259 -8.08 -10.36 -14.78
CA LEU A 259 -7.11 -10.72 -15.80
C LEU A 259 -7.36 -9.95 -17.12
N LEU A 260 -6.29 -9.37 -17.67
CA LEU A 260 -6.35 -8.70 -18.95
C LEU A 260 -6.34 -9.69 -20.12
N LYS A 261 -6.84 -9.22 -21.28
CA LYS A 261 -6.99 -10.06 -22.49
C LYS A 261 -6.05 -9.66 -23.62
N ILE A 262 -5.35 -8.52 -23.51
CA ILE A 262 -4.39 -8.04 -24.52
C ILE A 262 -2.95 -8.24 -24.02
N PRO A 263 -1.97 -8.47 -24.93
CA PRO A 263 -0.57 -8.52 -24.56
C PRO A 263 -0.07 -7.13 -24.10
N VAL A 264 0.76 -7.13 -23.07
CA VAL A 264 1.36 -5.94 -22.48
C VAL A 264 2.83 -6.19 -22.21
N LEU A 265 3.71 -5.26 -22.58
CA LEU A 265 5.13 -5.33 -22.19
C LEU A 265 5.61 -4.00 -21.61
N PRO A 266 6.42 -4.05 -20.54
CA PRO A 266 7.15 -2.90 -20.08
C PRO A 266 8.37 -2.67 -20.98
N MET A 267 8.84 -1.41 -21.03
CA MET A 267 9.96 -1.02 -21.88
C MET A 267 10.83 0.03 -21.20
N SER A 268 12.13 -0.02 -21.45
CA SER A 268 13.05 1.04 -21.03
C SER A 268 12.79 2.35 -21.79
N TYR A 269 13.13 3.48 -21.19
CA TYR A 269 12.99 4.75 -21.92
C TYR A 269 13.99 4.88 -23.08
N GLY A 270 15.12 4.17 -23.02
CA GLY A 270 16.04 4.09 -24.14
C GLY A 270 15.43 3.45 -25.39
N ASP A 271 14.61 2.41 -25.21
CA ASP A 271 13.88 1.77 -26.31
C ASP A 271 12.61 2.53 -26.69
N ALA A 272 11.86 3.03 -25.72
CA ALA A 272 10.68 3.88 -25.97
C ALA A 272 11.05 5.12 -26.80
N GLY A 273 12.22 5.72 -26.53
CA GLY A 273 12.76 6.84 -27.31
C GLY A 273 12.94 6.53 -28.79
N LYS A 274 13.31 5.29 -29.16
CA LYS A 274 13.44 4.86 -30.57
C LYS A 274 12.09 4.83 -31.29
N LEU A 275 11.03 4.43 -30.58
CA LEU A 275 9.66 4.45 -31.11
C LEU A 275 9.12 5.87 -31.22
N LEU A 276 9.21 6.64 -30.14
CA LEU A 276 8.65 8.00 -30.05
C LEU A 276 9.35 8.99 -30.98
N ALA A 277 10.67 8.83 -31.23
CA ALA A 277 11.41 9.64 -32.21
C ALA A 277 10.91 9.50 -33.64
N ARG A 278 10.27 8.38 -33.96
CA ARG A 278 9.73 8.07 -35.32
C ARG A 278 8.23 8.25 -35.41
N LEU A 279 7.57 8.42 -34.26
CA LEU A 279 6.13 8.59 -34.22
C LEU A 279 5.74 9.92 -34.85
N GLY A 280 4.82 9.87 -35.83
CA GLY A 280 4.28 11.03 -36.52
C GLY A 280 2.92 11.48 -35.98
N GLY A 281 2.17 12.20 -36.81
CA GLY A 281 0.86 12.71 -36.41
C GLY A 281 0.91 14.05 -35.68
N PRO A 282 -0.17 14.44 -35.00
CA PRO A 282 -0.21 15.68 -34.24
C PRO A 282 0.84 15.70 -33.13
N VAL A 283 1.45 16.86 -32.87
CA VAL A 283 2.33 17.08 -31.72
C VAL A 283 1.50 16.96 -30.43
N ALA A 284 2.00 16.21 -29.49
CA ALA A 284 1.35 16.03 -28.18
C ALA A 284 1.22 17.38 -27.43
N PRO A 285 0.13 17.60 -26.68
CA PRO A 285 -0.03 18.77 -25.84
C PRO A 285 1.15 18.91 -24.86
N ALA A 286 1.46 20.14 -24.44
CA ALA A 286 2.60 20.39 -23.54
C ALA A 286 2.56 19.53 -22.25
N PRO A 287 1.42 19.33 -21.57
CA PRO A 287 1.36 18.47 -20.38
C PRO A 287 1.62 16.97 -20.65
N TRP A 288 1.56 16.53 -21.92
CA TRP A 288 1.82 15.14 -22.29
C TRP A 288 3.29 14.86 -22.62
N ARG A 289 4.11 15.92 -22.71
CA ARG A 289 5.50 15.77 -23.09
C ARG A 289 6.34 15.41 -21.89
N GLY A 290 7.15 14.37 -22.05
CA GLY A 290 8.15 13.98 -21.05
C GLY A 290 9.50 14.66 -21.30
N ALA A 291 10.57 14.03 -20.82
CA ALA A 291 11.94 14.56 -20.91
C ALA A 291 12.84 13.85 -21.95
N LEU A 292 12.31 12.92 -22.74
CA LEU A 292 13.10 12.37 -23.86
C LEU A 292 13.47 13.48 -24.84
N PRO A 293 14.67 13.45 -25.46
CA PRO A 293 15.14 14.47 -26.39
C PRO A 293 14.50 14.31 -27.78
N VAL A 294 13.16 14.25 -27.82
CA VAL A 294 12.34 14.06 -29.02
C VAL A 294 11.13 15.00 -29.01
N THR A 295 10.57 15.28 -30.17
CA THR A 295 9.24 15.88 -30.24
C THR A 295 8.20 14.77 -30.05
N TYR A 296 7.43 14.86 -28.97
CA TYR A 296 6.36 13.91 -28.71
C TYR A 296 5.21 14.12 -29.67
N HIS A 297 4.88 13.08 -30.44
CA HIS A 297 3.73 13.02 -31.35
C HIS A 297 2.74 11.98 -30.85
N MET A 298 1.46 12.14 -31.18
CA MET A 298 0.41 11.22 -30.70
C MET A 298 0.21 10.01 -31.61
N GLY A 299 0.77 10.00 -32.84
CA GLY A 299 0.53 8.91 -33.80
C GLY A 299 -0.85 8.97 -34.42
N GLY A 300 -1.40 7.82 -34.72
CA GLY A 300 -2.79 7.70 -35.25
C GLY A 300 -2.95 7.86 -36.76
N ASN A 301 -1.88 8.18 -37.49
CA ASN A 301 -1.90 8.42 -38.94
C ASN A 301 -1.05 7.40 -39.73
N GLY A 302 -0.69 6.26 -39.14
CA GLY A 302 0.30 5.34 -39.67
C GLY A 302 1.74 5.88 -39.44
N GLY A 303 2.73 5.14 -39.86
CA GLY A 303 4.14 5.54 -39.81
C GLY A 303 4.99 4.68 -38.85
N VAL A 304 4.56 4.47 -37.62
CA VAL A 304 5.18 3.48 -36.73
C VAL A 304 4.21 2.33 -36.52
N SER A 305 4.64 1.14 -36.87
CA SER A 305 3.92 -0.11 -36.59
C SER A 305 4.78 -1.02 -35.75
N VAL A 306 4.20 -1.66 -34.75
CA VAL A 306 4.87 -2.52 -33.76
C VAL A 306 4.28 -3.92 -33.81
N HIS A 307 5.14 -4.92 -33.77
CA HIS A 307 4.80 -6.31 -33.48
C HIS A 307 5.04 -6.57 -31.99
N LEU A 308 4.03 -7.04 -31.29
CA LEU A 308 4.02 -7.32 -29.85
C LEU A 308 3.48 -8.74 -29.64
N ALA A 309 4.33 -9.63 -29.11
CA ALA A 309 3.92 -10.99 -28.81
C ALA A 309 4.31 -11.41 -27.39
N VAL A 310 3.39 -12.04 -26.69
CA VAL A 310 3.59 -12.56 -25.33
C VAL A 310 2.94 -13.91 -25.22
N LYS A 311 3.68 -14.83 -24.61
CA LYS A 311 3.19 -16.14 -24.18
C LYS A 311 3.63 -16.40 -22.75
N SER A 312 2.69 -16.73 -21.88
CA SER A 312 2.91 -16.94 -20.45
C SER A 312 2.66 -18.40 -20.04
N ASN A 313 3.37 -18.83 -19.03
CA ASN A 313 3.12 -20.08 -18.31
C ASN A 313 2.15 -19.81 -17.16
N TRP A 314 0.89 -20.12 -17.35
CA TRP A 314 -0.19 -19.93 -16.41
C TRP A 314 -0.29 -21.10 -15.42
N LYS A 315 0.55 -21.12 -14.42
CA LYS A 315 0.58 -22.18 -13.40
C LYS A 315 0.28 -21.66 -12.01
N LEU A 316 -0.20 -22.54 -11.14
CA LEU A 316 -0.19 -22.29 -9.71
C LEU A 316 1.23 -22.40 -9.20
N THR A 317 1.65 -21.46 -8.38
CA THR A 317 2.97 -21.39 -7.75
C THR A 317 2.78 -21.34 -6.24
N PRO A 318 3.58 -22.08 -5.44
CA PRO A 318 3.52 -21.94 -4.00
C PRO A 318 4.07 -20.58 -3.56
N ALA A 319 3.35 -19.92 -2.64
CA ALA A 319 3.77 -18.76 -1.88
C ALA A 319 3.98 -19.19 -0.43
N TYR A 320 5.05 -18.71 0.22
CA TYR A 320 5.53 -19.20 1.51
C TYR A 320 5.47 -18.11 2.59
N ASP A 321 4.31 -17.89 3.18
CA ASP A 321 4.13 -16.91 4.24
C ASP A 321 4.72 -17.39 5.56
N VAL A 322 5.61 -16.59 6.15
CA VAL A 322 6.21 -16.92 7.46
C VAL A 322 5.41 -16.22 8.55
N ILE A 323 4.81 -17.00 9.44
CA ILE A 323 3.99 -16.54 10.56
C ILE A 323 4.71 -16.84 11.86
N ALA A 324 4.89 -15.83 12.73
CA ALA A 324 5.60 -15.96 13.99
C ALA A 324 4.83 -15.27 15.12
N MET A 325 4.75 -15.91 16.30
CA MET A 325 3.93 -15.45 17.42
C MET A 325 4.71 -15.39 18.75
N LEU A 326 4.49 -14.33 19.50
CA LEU A 326 4.79 -14.24 20.94
C LEU A 326 3.47 -14.12 21.70
N LYS A 327 3.12 -15.15 22.45
CA LYS A 327 1.82 -15.24 23.14
C LYS A 327 1.68 -14.20 24.24
N GLY A 328 0.55 -13.49 24.23
CA GLY A 328 0.18 -12.54 25.25
C GLY A 328 -0.18 -13.21 26.57
N ALA A 329 0.23 -12.59 27.68
CA ALA A 329 -0.01 -13.12 29.03
C ALA A 329 -1.40 -12.80 29.58
N ARG A 330 -2.04 -11.71 29.13
CA ARG A 330 -3.31 -11.23 29.68
C ARG A 330 -4.46 -11.28 28.65
N TYR A 331 -4.18 -10.88 27.43
CA TYR A 331 -5.13 -10.84 26.32
C TYR A 331 -4.61 -11.68 25.14
N PRO A 332 -4.48 -13.02 25.30
CA PRO A 332 -3.89 -13.87 24.25
C PRO A 332 -4.68 -13.87 22.94
N ASP A 333 -5.97 -13.54 23.00
CA ASP A 333 -6.88 -13.45 21.85
C ASP A 333 -7.03 -12.01 21.32
N GLN A 334 -6.08 -11.12 21.61
CA GLN A 334 -5.96 -9.81 20.97
C GLN A 334 -4.58 -9.73 20.33
N TRP A 335 -4.58 -9.60 18.99
CA TRP A 335 -3.37 -9.70 18.18
C TRP A 335 -2.93 -8.33 17.68
N VAL A 336 -1.71 -7.95 18.00
CA VAL A 336 -0.97 -6.87 17.36
C VAL A 336 -0.18 -7.50 16.24
N ILE A 337 -0.61 -7.27 15.00
CA ILE A 337 -0.04 -7.91 13.82
C ILE A 337 0.92 -6.93 13.15
N ARG A 338 2.10 -7.40 12.75
CA ARG A 338 3.16 -6.65 12.09
C ARG A 338 3.61 -7.41 10.86
N GLY A 339 3.53 -6.81 9.67
CA GLY A 339 3.87 -7.47 8.43
C GLY A 339 4.79 -6.65 7.53
N ASN A 340 5.53 -7.38 6.68
CA ASN A 340 6.32 -6.90 5.54
C ASN A 340 6.49 -8.06 4.58
N HIS A 341 6.53 -7.82 3.28
CA HIS A 341 6.81 -8.91 2.35
C HIS A 341 8.31 -9.17 2.18
N HIS A 342 8.66 -10.27 1.50
CA HIS A 342 10.04 -10.67 1.25
C HIS A 342 10.32 -11.10 -0.19
N ASP A 343 9.29 -11.27 -1.02
CA ASP A 343 9.48 -11.43 -2.46
C ASP A 343 9.81 -10.09 -3.13
N GLY A 344 10.41 -10.13 -4.31
CA GLY A 344 10.68 -8.95 -5.12
C GLY A 344 10.58 -9.28 -6.60
N TRP A 345 10.52 -8.29 -7.49
CA TRP A 345 10.50 -8.55 -8.94
C TRP A 345 11.82 -9.12 -9.45
N VAL A 346 12.95 -8.76 -8.83
CA VAL A 346 14.25 -9.34 -9.11
C VAL A 346 15.02 -9.58 -7.81
N PHE A 347 15.84 -8.63 -7.33
CA PHE A 347 16.61 -8.78 -6.09
C PHE A 347 15.87 -8.21 -4.88
N GLY A 348 15.07 -7.16 -5.09
CA GLY A 348 14.21 -6.61 -4.07
C GLY A 348 14.93 -5.99 -2.88
N ALA A 349 16.10 -5.38 -3.08
CA ALA A 349 16.90 -4.88 -1.96
C ALA A 349 16.27 -3.66 -1.27
N ALA A 350 15.74 -2.70 -2.04
CA ALA A 350 14.95 -1.59 -1.51
C ALA A 350 13.51 -2.05 -1.24
N ASP A 351 12.89 -2.64 -2.26
CA ASP A 351 11.51 -3.09 -2.29
C ASP A 351 11.44 -4.63 -2.35
N PRO A 352 11.15 -5.32 -1.19
CA PRO A 352 10.80 -4.80 0.14
C PRO A 352 11.85 -5.07 1.23
N LEU A 353 13.00 -5.63 0.87
CA LEU A 353 13.91 -6.22 1.85
C LEU A 353 14.50 -5.18 2.82
N SER A 354 14.58 -3.89 2.43
CA SER A 354 15.00 -2.81 3.34
C SER A 354 14.09 -2.70 4.56
N GLY A 355 12.77 -2.79 4.38
CA GLY A 355 11.79 -2.83 5.47
C GLY A 355 11.70 -4.19 6.15
N ASN A 356 11.88 -5.29 5.41
CA ASN A 356 11.86 -6.64 5.98
C ASN A 356 12.99 -6.86 6.98
N VAL A 357 14.23 -6.44 6.66
CA VAL A 357 15.36 -6.58 7.60
C VAL A 357 15.20 -5.67 8.83
N ALA A 358 14.51 -4.53 8.69
CA ALA A 358 14.13 -3.71 9.83
C ALA A 358 13.13 -4.46 10.74
N MET A 359 12.11 -5.12 10.17
CA MET A 359 11.18 -5.99 10.89
C MET A 359 11.89 -7.17 11.58
N LEU A 360 12.85 -7.80 10.92
CA LEU A 360 13.65 -8.87 11.52
C LEU A 360 14.47 -8.37 12.73
N SER A 361 14.98 -7.13 12.67
CA SER A 361 15.69 -6.50 13.80
C SER A 361 14.75 -6.25 14.98
N GLU A 362 13.51 -5.78 14.72
CA GLU A 362 12.46 -5.68 15.72
C GLU A 362 12.17 -7.05 16.37
N ALA A 363 11.98 -8.08 15.53
CA ALA A 363 11.67 -9.45 15.98
C ALA A 363 12.78 -10.03 16.86
N LYS A 364 14.05 -9.81 16.50
CA LYS A 364 15.20 -10.18 17.34
C LYS A 364 15.14 -9.52 18.69
N ALA A 365 14.92 -8.20 18.72
CA ALA A 365 14.87 -7.42 19.96
C ALA A 365 13.70 -7.84 20.87
N LEU A 366 12.51 -8.07 20.31
CA LEU A 366 11.34 -8.57 21.05
C LEU A 366 11.58 -10.00 21.60
N GLY A 367 12.21 -10.86 20.81
CA GLY A 367 12.59 -12.21 21.23
C GLY A 367 13.56 -12.18 22.44
N GLU A 368 14.55 -11.28 22.42
CA GLU A 368 15.47 -11.08 23.56
C GLU A 368 14.75 -10.58 24.81
N LEU A 369 13.84 -9.62 24.67
CA LEU A 369 12.99 -9.19 25.77
C LEU A 369 12.16 -10.35 26.32
N TYR A 370 11.53 -11.14 25.44
CA TYR A 370 10.70 -12.29 25.84
C TYR A 370 11.53 -13.35 26.57
N ARG A 371 12.72 -13.69 26.09
CA ARG A 371 13.65 -14.62 26.77
C ARG A 371 14.13 -14.09 28.11
N SER A 372 14.29 -12.78 28.26
CA SER A 372 14.67 -12.16 29.53
C SER A 372 13.54 -12.03 30.57
N GLY A 373 12.34 -12.56 30.24
CA GLY A 373 11.21 -12.62 31.17
C GLY A 373 10.11 -11.60 30.96
N TRP A 374 10.26 -10.63 30.02
CA TRP A 374 9.15 -9.78 29.61
C TRP A 374 8.06 -10.61 28.91
N ARG A 375 6.82 -10.28 29.17
CA ARG A 375 5.66 -10.90 28.53
C ARG A 375 4.72 -9.81 28.08
N PRO A 376 4.37 -9.72 26.77
CA PRO A 376 3.39 -8.77 26.30
C PRO A 376 2.02 -9.08 26.89
N ALA A 377 1.21 -8.07 27.14
CA ALA A 377 -0.17 -8.31 27.58
C ALA A 377 -1.02 -8.90 26.45
N ARG A 378 -0.84 -8.45 25.21
CA ARG A 378 -1.48 -8.98 23.97
C ARG A 378 -0.51 -9.86 23.20
N THR A 379 -1.05 -10.78 22.42
CA THR A 379 -0.25 -11.58 21.47
C THR A 379 0.31 -10.67 20.37
N ILE A 380 1.60 -10.82 20.10
CA ILE A 380 2.28 -10.16 18.99
C ILE A 380 2.44 -11.20 17.87
N VAL A 381 2.00 -10.84 16.67
CA VAL A 381 2.12 -11.66 15.46
C VAL A 381 2.98 -10.93 14.46
N TYR A 382 4.09 -11.53 14.04
CA TYR A 382 4.95 -11.03 12.98
C TYR A 382 4.78 -11.91 11.75
N THR A 383 4.67 -11.27 10.60
CA THR A 383 4.41 -11.95 9.34
C THR A 383 5.39 -11.46 8.28
N SER A 384 6.00 -12.40 7.55
CA SER A 384 6.77 -12.09 6.37
C SER A 384 6.07 -12.71 5.18
N TRP A 385 5.46 -11.86 4.36
CA TRP A 385 4.61 -12.26 3.26
C TRP A 385 5.42 -12.62 2.03
N ASP A 386 4.94 -13.58 1.28
CA ASP A 386 5.41 -13.93 -0.05
C ASP A 386 4.38 -13.50 -1.09
N ALA A 387 4.82 -13.31 -2.31
CA ALA A 387 3.94 -12.99 -3.44
C ALA A 387 3.09 -11.72 -3.27
N GLU A 388 3.63 -10.69 -2.62
CA GLU A 388 3.03 -9.36 -2.58
C GLU A 388 3.01 -8.73 -3.97
N GLU A 389 4.19 -8.73 -4.62
CA GLU A 389 4.50 -8.03 -5.87
C GLU A 389 3.55 -8.33 -7.03
N PRO A 390 3.08 -9.56 -7.23
CA PRO A 390 2.11 -9.81 -8.30
C PRO A 390 0.76 -9.17 -8.06
N MET A 391 0.22 -9.18 -6.85
CA MET A 391 -1.12 -8.67 -6.54
C MET A 391 -1.49 -8.79 -5.06
N LEU A 392 -0.57 -8.61 -4.13
CA LEU A 392 -0.76 -8.76 -2.68
C LEU A 392 -1.24 -10.18 -2.32
N LEU A 393 -0.66 -11.23 -2.97
CA LEU A 393 -1.25 -12.56 -2.91
C LEU A 393 -1.14 -13.16 -1.51
N GLY A 394 0.07 -13.33 -0.94
CA GLY A 394 0.24 -14.01 0.35
C GLY A 394 -0.59 -13.39 1.46
N SER A 395 -0.45 -12.10 1.69
CA SER A 395 -1.18 -11.40 2.74
C SER A 395 -2.69 -11.43 2.58
N THR A 396 -3.18 -11.33 1.33
CA THR A 396 -4.63 -11.39 1.04
C THR A 396 -5.17 -12.80 1.26
N GLU A 397 -4.48 -13.82 0.73
CA GLU A 397 -4.90 -15.22 0.88
C GLU A 397 -4.91 -15.66 2.34
N TRP A 398 -3.90 -15.23 3.11
CA TRP A 398 -3.87 -15.49 4.54
C TRP A 398 -5.01 -14.78 5.27
N ALA A 399 -5.27 -13.51 4.94
CA ALA A 399 -6.34 -12.73 5.53
C ALA A 399 -7.73 -13.32 5.22
N GLU A 400 -7.96 -13.79 3.99
CA GLU A 400 -9.21 -14.43 3.57
C GLU A 400 -9.38 -15.83 4.20
N GLN A 401 -8.30 -16.62 4.29
CA GLN A 401 -8.29 -17.94 4.93
C GLN A 401 -8.61 -17.86 6.42
N HIS A 402 -8.09 -16.82 7.10
CA HIS A 402 -8.23 -16.63 8.54
C HIS A 402 -9.22 -15.50 8.90
N ALA A 403 -10.13 -15.13 7.98
CA ALA A 403 -11.00 -13.97 8.13
C ALA A 403 -11.80 -13.95 9.45
N ASP A 404 -12.40 -15.08 9.83
CA ASP A 404 -13.19 -15.17 11.06
C ASP A 404 -12.32 -15.02 12.32
N GLU A 405 -11.13 -15.62 12.31
CA GLU A 405 -10.19 -15.53 13.43
C GLU A 405 -9.65 -14.11 13.57
N LEU A 406 -9.27 -13.47 12.44
CA LEU A 406 -8.78 -12.10 12.40
C LEU A 406 -9.82 -11.10 12.88
N LYS A 407 -11.08 -11.24 12.46
CA LYS A 407 -12.18 -10.41 12.96
C LYS A 407 -12.41 -10.55 14.46
N GLN A 408 -12.17 -11.73 15.01
CA GLN A 408 -12.33 -12.00 16.45
C GLN A 408 -11.11 -11.58 17.27
N LYS A 409 -9.89 -11.70 16.74
CA LYS A 409 -8.66 -11.52 17.50
C LYS A 409 -7.82 -10.31 17.05
N GLY A 410 -7.89 -9.89 15.81
CA GLY A 410 -7.09 -8.78 15.28
C GLY A 410 -7.42 -7.47 15.99
N ALA A 411 -6.42 -6.81 16.52
CA ALA A 411 -6.55 -5.49 17.13
C ALA A 411 -6.02 -4.37 16.22
N ILE A 412 -4.96 -4.64 15.46
CA ILE A 412 -4.36 -3.73 14.49
C ILE A 412 -3.37 -4.51 13.61
N TYR A 413 -3.23 -4.06 12.37
CA TYR A 413 -2.17 -4.48 11.45
C TYR A 413 -1.20 -3.30 11.21
N ILE A 414 0.10 -3.52 11.35
CA ILE A 414 1.13 -2.52 11.11
C ILE A 414 2.00 -3.00 9.95
N ASN A 415 1.97 -2.25 8.87
CA ASN A 415 2.72 -2.52 7.65
C ASN A 415 4.00 -1.69 7.60
N THR A 416 5.02 -2.28 7.03
CA THR A 416 6.09 -1.58 6.32
C THR A 416 6.30 -2.28 5.00
N ASP A 417 7.03 -1.63 4.11
CA ASP A 417 7.40 -2.11 2.80
C ASP A 417 8.86 -1.70 2.56
N GLY A 418 9.20 -1.06 1.44
CA GLY A 418 10.50 -0.42 1.29
C GLY A 418 10.76 0.68 2.32
N ASN A 419 12.03 0.97 2.59
CA ASN A 419 12.45 2.01 3.52
C ASN A 419 13.78 2.63 3.09
N GLY A 420 13.83 3.96 3.06
CA GLY A 420 15.01 4.73 2.67
C GLY A 420 15.32 5.86 3.66
N ARG A 421 16.29 6.72 3.34
CA ARG A 421 16.61 7.89 4.16
C ARG A 421 15.63 9.03 3.93
N GLY A 422 15.38 9.83 4.97
CA GLY A 422 14.54 10.99 4.89
C GLY A 422 13.56 11.12 6.04
N MET A 423 12.37 11.58 5.77
CA MET A 423 11.36 11.87 6.78
C MET A 423 10.46 10.67 7.03
N LEU A 424 9.84 10.64 8.21
CA LEU A 424 8.83 9.63 8.54
C LEU A 424 7.56 9.91 7.75
N HIS A 425 7.08 8.90 7.03
CA HIS A 425 5.77 8.85 6.41
C HIS A 425 4.90 7.86 7.17
N ALA A 426 3.69 8.27 7.51
CA ALA A 426 2.73 7.42 8.20
C ALA A 426 1.33 7.64 7.65
N GLN A 427 0.66 6.53 7.34
CA GLN A 427 -0.70 6.50 6.82
C GLN A 427 -1.50 5.46 7.60
N GLY A 428 -2.82 5.60 7.66
CA GLY A 428 -3.65 4.57 8.25
C GLY A 428 -4.83 5.05 9.07
N SER A 429 -5.23 4.24 10.02
CA SER A 429 -6.38 4.47 10.89
C SER A 429 -6.12 5.64 11.83
N HIS A 430 -6.83 6.73 11.62
CA HIS A 430 -6.61 8.02 12.29
C HIS A 430 -6.75 8.01 13.82
N PRO A 431 -7.50 7.09 14.48
CA PRO A 431 -7.47 7.02 15.94
C PRO A 431 -6.08 6.78 16.53
N PHE A 432 -5.12 6.27 15.74
CA PHE A 432 -3.75 6.02 16.17
C PHE A 432 -2.78 7.19 15.88
N GLN A 433 -3.25 8.30 15.32
CA GLN A 433 -2.44 9.46 14.94
C GLN A 433 -1.58 9.99 16.09
N HIS A 434 -2.18 10.18 17.26
CA HIS A 434 -1.44 10.63 18.45
C HIS A 434 -0.35 9.63 18.88
N LEU A 435 -0.65 8.34 18.86
CA LEU A 435 0.31 7.30 19.22
C LEU A 435 1.54 7.32 18.32
N VAL A 436 1.34 7.43 17.00
CA VAL A 436 2.43 7.51 16.01
C VAL A 436 3.29 8.76 16.27
N ASN A 437 2.67 9.93 16.43
CA ASN A 437 3.38 11.17 16.72
C ASN A 437 4.14 11.10 18.06
N ALA A 438 3.55 10.51 19.10
CA ALA A 438 4.19 10.35 20.40
C ALA A 438 5.40 9.40 20.35
N VAL A 439 5.34 8.33 19.55
CA VAL A 439 6.50 7.45 19.33
C VAL A 439 7.58 8.18 18.51
N ALA A 440 7.21 8.86 17.45
CA ALA A 440 8.13 9.63 16.61
C ALA A 440 8.84 10.75 17.40
N ALA A 441 8.18 11.32 18.43
CA ALA A 441 8.79 12.30 19.33
C ALA A 441 9.85 11.69 20.27
N ASP A 442 9.74 10.40 20.60
CA ASP A 442 10.65 9.69 21.49
C ASP A 442 11.82 9.01 20.74
N VAL A 443 11.82 8.97 19.41
CA VAL A 443 12.89 8.38 18.59
C VAL A 443 13.74 9.48 17.98
N THR A 444 15.06 9.32 18.06
CA THR A 444 16.03 10.26 17.47
C THR A 444 16.25 9.96 16.00
N ASP A 445 16.17 10.98 15.16
CA ASP A 445 16.56 10.91 13.76
C ASP A 445 18.07 10.73 13.63
N PRO A 446 18.53 9.74 12.81
CA PRO A 446 19.94 9.33 12.81
C PRO A 446 20.90 10.33 12.18
N GLU A 447 20.43 11.28 11.38
CA GLU A 447 21.27 12.24 10.67
C GLU A 447 21.26 13.62 11.32
N THR A 448 20.10 14.07 11.82
CA THR A 448 19.96 15.41 12.38
C THR A 448 20.12 15.47 13.89
N GLY A 449 19.95 14.32 14.58
CA GLY A 449 19.96 14.26 16.05
C GLY A 449 18.71 14.86 16.72
N ALA A 450 17.79 15.45 15.94
CA ALA A 450 16.48 15.88 16.42
C ALA A 450 15.56 14.66 16.64
N SER A 451 14.38 14.85 17.24
CA SER A 451 13.39 13.77 17.19
C SER A 451 12.82 13.62 15.78
N VAL A 452 12.43 12.39 15.42
CA VAL A 452 11.78 12.07 14.13
C VAL A 452 10.55 12.97 13.91
N ALA A 453 9.73 13.19 14.94
CA ALA A 453 8.58 14.10 14.84
C ALA A 453 8.98 15.56 14.61
N ALA A 454 10.06 16.03 15.24
CA ALA A 454 10.54 17.41 15.04
C ALA A 454 11.04 17.60 13.60
N ARG A 455 11.77 16.62 13.05
CA ARG A 455 12.25 16.64 11.66
C ARG A 455 11.09 16.63 10.66
N ALA A 456 10.11 15.72 10.82
CA ALA A 456 8.94 15.65 9.96
C ALA A 456 8.14 16.96 9.97
N ARG A 457 7.97 17.58 11.15
CA ARG A 457 7.33 18.91 11.26
C ARG A 457 8.12 20.01 10.54
N ALA A 458 9.44 20.02 10.69
CA ALA A 458 10.30 20.99 10.02
C ALA A 458 10.22 20.85 8.49
N GLY A 459 10.14 19.62 7.97
CA GLY A 459 9.92 19.36 6.54
C GLY A 459 8.63 19.99 6.03
N VAL A 460 7.49 19.73 6.70
CA VAL A 460 6.19 20.33 6.31
C VAL A 460 6.26 21.86 6.27
N LEU A 461 6.94 22.49 7.23
CA LEU A 461 7.08 23.95 7.27
C LEU A 461 7.99 24.48 6.16
N ALA A 462 9.10 23.79 5.88
CA ALA A 462 10.05 24.17 4.83
C ALA A 462 9.42 24.03 3.44
N ASP A 463 8.78 22.92 3.14
CA ASP A 463 8.09 22.66 1.87
C ASP A 463 7.00 23.71 1.60
N ALA A 464 6.27 24.10 2.64
CA ALA A 464 5.26 25.15 2.55
C ALA A 464 5.88 26.52 2.24
N PHE A 465 7.07 26.81 2.79
CA PHE A 465 7.79 28.06 2.53
C PHE A 465 8.35 28.10 1.11
N ASP A 466 9.01 27.04 0.68
CA ASP A 466 9.65 26.94 -0.64
C ASP A 466 8.65 26.70 -1.77
N ARG A 467 7.39 26.42 -1.43
CA ARG A 467 6.31 26.08 -2.37
C ARG A 467 6.68 24.92 -3.32
N THR A 468 7.53 24.03 -2.87
CA THR A 468 7.92 22.81 -3.57
C THR A 468 6.88 21.72 -3.30
N GLY A 469 5.90 21.55 -4.18
CA GLY A 469 4.89 20.50 -4.07
C GLY A 469 3.50 20.96 -3.59
N HIS A 470 2.61 20.00 -3.43
CA HIS A 470 1.27 20.24 -2.87
C HIS A 470 1.33 20.32 -1.34
N VAL A 471 1.19 21.51 -0.81
CA VAL A 471 1.11 21.71 0.64
C VAL A 471 -0.20 21.14 1.17
N ASN A 472 -0.11 20.15 2.07
CA ASN A 472 -1.26 19.68 2.82
C ASN A 472 -1.62 20.73 3.89
N GLU A 473 -2.68 21.52 3.67
CA GLU A 473 -3.08 22.60 4.57
C GLU A 473 -3.35 22.12 6.02
N THR A 474 -3.86 20.89 6.18
CA THR A 474 -4.11 20.32 7.52
C THR A 474 -2.78 20.01 8.22
N ALA A 475 -1.82 19.43 7.51
CA ALA A 475 -0.48 19.18 8.05
C ALA A 475 0.26 20.47 8.37
N LEU A 476 0.17 21.48 7.49
CA LEU A 476 0.75 22.79 7.73
C LEU A 476 0.16 23.45 8.99
N ALA A 477 -1.16 23.49 9.10
CA ALA A 477 -1.82 24.07 10.27
C ALA A 477 -1.48 23.34 11.57
N ALA A 478 -1.29 22.01 11.53
CA ALA A 478 -0.83 21.21 12.68
C ALA A 478 0.64 21.53 13.01
N ALA A 479 1.50 21.61 12.00
CA ALA A 479 2.92 21.90 12.16
C ALA A 479 3.15 23.31 12.79
N GLU A 480 2.44 24.32 12.30
CA GLU A 480 2.50 25.69 12.83
C GLU A 480 2.08 25.79 14.30
N LYS A 481 1.08 25.00 14.71
CA LYS A 481 0.58 24.96 16.09
C LYS A 481 1.37 24.06 17.02
N GLY A 482 2.34 23.30 16.49
CA GLY A 482 3.08 22.29 17.26
C GLY A 482 2.23 21.08 17.66
N GLY A 483 1.14 20.81 16.93
CA GLY A 483 0.26 19.66 17.12
C GLY A 483 0.78 18.36 16.47
N ASP A 484 0.01 17.29 16.60
CA ASP A 484 0.26 16.03 15.93
C ASP A 484 0.08 16.18 14.41
N LEU A 485 1.03 15.68 13.63
CA LEU A 485 0.88 15.65 12.18
C LEU A 485 -0.21 14.63 11.80
N PRO A 486 -1.09 14.94 10.83
CA PRO A 486 -2.13 14.03 10.41
C PRO A 486 -1.55 12.80 9.71
N LEU A 487 -2.18 11.63 9.93
CA LEU A 487 -1.92 10.45 9.11
C LEU A 487 -2.55 10.62 7.72
N GLY A 488 -1.89 10.06 6.70
CA GLY A 488 -2.52 9.91 5.38
C GLY A 488 -3.60 8.83 5.38
N ALA A 489 -4.55 8.90 4.45
CA ALA A 489 -5.50 7.83 4.23
C ALA A 489 -4.83 6.66 3.47
N LEU A 490 -5.18 5.42 3.81
CA LEU A 490 -4.72 4.23 3.09
C LEU A 490 -5.62 3.90 1.90
N GLY A 491 -5.00 3.75 0.73
CA GLY A 491 -5.61 3.20 -0.47
C GLY A 491 -5.37 1.70 -0.61
N SER A 492 -4.52 1.30 -1.56
CA SER A 492 -3.96 -0.04 -1.70
C SER A 492 -2.49 0.05 -2.13
N GLY A 493 -1.87 -1.09 -2.44
CA GLY A 493 -0.50 -1.15 -2.97
C GLY A 493 0.51 -1.71 -2.00
N SER A 494 0.05 -2.28 -0.86
CA SER A 494 0.84 -3.15 0.02
C SER A 494 -0.08 -3.99 0.91
N ASP A 495 0.50 -4.86 1.71
CA ASP A 495 -0.12 -5.94 2.48
C ASP A 495 -1.20 -5.52 3.49
N TYR A 496 -1.29 -4.24 3.84
CA TYR A 496 -2.38 -3.72 4.70
C TYR A 496 -3.76 -3.79 4.05
N SER A 497 -3.84 -3.96 2.73
CA SER A 497 -5.07 -3.78 1.95
C SER A 497 -6.20 -4.70 2.40
N ALA A 498 -5.95 -5.99 2.56
CA ALA A 498 -6.97 -6.95 3.00
C ALA A 498 -7.47 -6.67 4.41
N TYR A 499 -6.58 -6.24 5.30
CA TYR A 499 -6.92 -5.99 6.70
C TYR A 499 -7.87 -4.81 6.86
N ILE A 500 -7.52 -3.64 6.30
CA ILE A 500 -8.36 -2.45 6.43
C ILE A 500 -9.56 -2.47 5.50
N GLN A 501 -9.38 -2.85 4.23
CA GLN A 501 -10.40 -2.68 3.19
C GLN A 501 -11.48 -3.76 3.19
N HIS A 502 -11.11 -5.00 3.59
CA HIS A 502 -11.99 -6.16 3.55
C HIS A 502 -12.44 -6.64 4.93
N LEU A 503 -11.50 -6.70 5.90
CA LEU A 503 -11.79 -7.23 7.24
C LEU A 503 -12.16 -6.14 8.24
N GLY A 504 -11.85 -4.86 7.99
CA GLY A 504 -12.11 -3.75 8.93
C GLY A 504 -11.24 -3.81 10.17
N LEU A 505 -10.01 -4.31 10.05
CA LEU A 505 -9.01 -4.15 11.08
C LEU A 505 -8.32 -2.79 10.91
N PRO A 506 -8.11 -2.03 11.98
CA PRO A 506 -7.27 -0.85 11.89
C PRO A 506 -5.92 -1.20 11.30
N ALA A 507 -5.40 -0.34 10.42
CA ALA A 507 -4.07 -0.56 9.84
C ALA A 507 -3.24 0.72 9.83
N LEU A 508 -1.92 0.56 9.90
CA LEU A 508 -0.92 1.60 9.71
C LEU A 508 0.07 1.14 8.63
N ASN A 509 0.53 2.07 7.79
CA ASN A 509 1.67 1.88 6.90
C ASN A 509 2.72 2.93 7.23
N ILE A 510 3.94 2.51 7.55
CA ILE A 510 4.98 3.36 8.13
C ILE A 510 6.31 3.11 7.41
N GLY A 511 7.00 4.17 7.03
CA GLY A 511 8.32 4.12 6.41
C GLY A 511 9.05 5.45 6.52
N PHE A 512 10.32 5.46 6.22
CA PHE A 512 11.12 6.66 5.98
C PHE A 512 11.42 6.78 4.49
N GLY A 513 11.60 8.00 4.01
CA GLY A 513 11.92 8.28 2.62
C GLY A 513 11.88 9.76 2.27
N GLY A 514 11.98 10.06 0.96
CA GLY A 514 11.89 11.40 0.41
C GLY A 514 13.23 12.12 0.27
N GLU A 515 14.32 11.55 0.76
CA GLU A 515 15.70 11.97 0.52
C GLU A 515 16.56 10.79 -0.01
N ASP A 516 15.93 9.66 -0.24
CA ASP A 516 16.45 8.50 -0.94
C ASP A 516 16.22 8.63 -2.45
N GLU A 517 16.84 7.77 -3.23
CA GLU A 517 16.70 7.72 -4.69
C GLU A 517 16.23 6.31 -5.14
N SER A 518 15.49 5.59 -4.28
CA SER A 518 15.04 4.21 -4.51
C SER A 518 14.08 4.09 -5.70
N ASP A 519 13.25 5.09 -5.97
CA ASP A 519 12.31 5.09 -7.09
C ASP A 519 12.98 4.87 -8.45
N GLY A 520 14.23 5.33 -8.62
CA GLY A 520 14.99 5.21 -9.86
C GLY A 520 15.32 3.78 -10.28
N VAL A 521 15.27 2.83 -9.37
CA VAL A 521 15.59 1.41 -9.65
C VAL A 521 14.40 0.48 -9.40
N TYR A 522 13.27 1.04 -8.96
CA TYR A 522 12.05 0.32 -8.61
C TYR A 522 11.69 -0.75 -9.64
N HIS A 523 11.51 -2.01 -9.19
CA HIS A 523 11.12 -3.18 -9.97
C HIS A 523 12.08 -3.54 -11.14
N SER A 524 13.36 -3.19 -11.03
CA SER A 524 14.38 -3.53 -12.03
C SER A 524 15.50 -4.41 -11.45
N ILE A 525 16.43 -4.85 -12.30
CA ILE A 525 17.63 -5.57 -11.83
C ILE A 525 18.57 -4.68 -11.02
N TYR A 526 18.32 -3.38 -10.96
CA TYR A 526 19.15 -2.40 -10.27
C TYR A 526 18.64 -2.10 -8.85
N ASP A 527 17.49 -2.65 -8.44
CA ASP A 527 17.10 -2.71 -7.04
C ASP A 527 17.99 -3.73 -6.31
N SER A 528 19.20 -3.29 -6.00
CA SER A 528 20.31 -4.12 -5.56
C SER A 528 20.86 -3.67 -4.21
N PHE A 529 21.58 -4.56 -3.53
CA PHE A 529 22.28 -4.23 -2.30
C PHE A 529 23.23 -3.03 -2.49
N HIS A 530 23.90 -2.94 -3.64
CA HIS A 530 24.81 -1.83 -3.94
C HIS A 530 24.05 -0.49 -4.03
N HIS A 531 22.90 -0.48 -4.71
CA HIS A 531 22.07 0.73 -4.84
C HIS A 531 21.61 1.20 -3.47
N VAL A 532 20.97 0.31 -2.68
CA VAL A 532 20.46 0.65 -1.34
C VAL A 532 21.54 1.22 -0.44
N THR A 533 22.70 0.57 -0.40
CA THR A 533 23.79 1.01 0.50
C THR A 533 24.56 2.23 0.02
N THR A 534 24.32 2.67 -1.23
CA THR A 534 24.96 3.84 -1.81
C THR A 534 24.04 5.06 -1.82
N PHE A 535 22.76 4.88 -2.22
CA PHE A 535 21.84 5.98 -2.50
C PHE A 535 20.64 6.03 -1.55
N ASP A 536 20.10 4.85 -1.13
CA ASP A 536 18.82 4.86 -0.42
C ASP A 536 19.02 5.01 1.10
N ASP A 537 19.82 4.15 1.74
CA ASP A 537 20.12 4.22 3.19
C ASP A 537 21.54 3.74 3.50
N PRO A 538 22.58 4.57 3.26
CA PRO A 538 23.95 4.21 3.56
C PRO A 538 24.18 3.80 5.01
N GLY A 539 24.47 2.51 5.21
CA GLY A 539 24.66 1.92 6.54
C GLY A 539 23.38 1.52 7.25
N LEU A 540 22.23 1.51 6.58
CA LEU A 540 20.90 1.19 7.10
C LEU A 540 20.56 1.90 8.43
N LYS A 541 20.87 3.20 8.47
CA LYS A 541 20.61 4.04 9.65
C LYS A 541 19.10 4.27 9.83
N TYR A 542 18.39 4.50 8.73
CA TYR A 542 16.94 4.64 8.73
C TYR A 542 16.23 3.31 8.88
N GLY A 543 16.82 2.19 8.42
CA GLY A 543 16.37 0.84 8.78
C GLY A 543 16.36 0.62 10.29
N ALA A 544 17.41 1.06 10.99
CA ALA A 544 17.45 1.01 12.47
C ALA A 544 16.47 1.99 13.13
N ALA A 545 16.26 3.18 12.54
CA ALA A 545 15.26 4.14 13.02
C ALA A 545 13.84 3.60 12.85
N LEU A 546 13.54 2.97 11.70
CA LEU A 546 12.26 2.31 11.44
C LEU A 546 11.99 1.22 12.47
N SER A 547 12.99 0.36 12.74
CA SER A 547 12.87 -0.69 13.78
C SER A 547 12.53 -0.10 15.15
N LYS A 548 13.08 1.05 15.50
CA LYS A 548 12.77 1.72 16.80
C LYS A 548 11.37 2.33 16.78
N VAL A 549 10.96 2.97 15.71
CA VAL A 549 9.61 3.56 15.60
C VAL A 549 8.56 2.46 15.66
N VAL A 550 8.65 1.48 14.78
CA VAL A 550 7.62 0.43 14.66
C VAL A 550 7.67 -0.51 15.87
N GLY A 551 8.84 -0.93 16.31
CA GLY A 551 8.96 -1.81 17.49
C GLY A 551 8.43 -1.15 18.77
N ARG A 552 8.62 0.16 18.96
CA ARG A 552 8.02 0.89 20.09
C ARG A 552 6.50 1.04 19.93
N LEU A 553 5.98 1.19 18.72
CA LEU A 553 4.53 1.13 18.46
C LEU A 553 3.97 -0.23 18.89
N VAL A 554 4.61 -1.33 18.45
CA VAL A 554 4.22 -2.69 18.83
C VAL A 554 4.26 -2.88 20.34
N LEU A 555 5.34 -2.45 21.03
CA LEU A 555 5.47 -2.54 22.49
C LEU A 555 4.35 -1.77 23.18
N ARG A 556 4.08 -0.51 22.76
CA ARG A 556 3.03 0.32 23.35
C ARG A 556 1.63 -0.25 23.15
N LEU A 557 1.36 -0.83 22.00
CA LEU A 557 0.09 -1.48 21.68
C LEU A 557 -0.08 -2.80 22.45
N ALA A 558 0.97 -3.62 22.48
CA ALA A 558 0.94 -4.93 23.12
C ALA A 558 0.77 -4.83 24.65
N ASP A 559 1.33 -3.80 25.29
CA ASP A 559 1.30 -3.61 26.75
C ASP A 559 0.27 -2.57 27.23
N ALA A 560 -0.51 -1.97 26.32
CA ALA A 560 -1.47 -0.93 26.70
C ALA A 560 -2.57 -1.46 27.64
N ASP A 561 -2.66 -0.86 28.82
CA ASP A 561 -3.73 -1.12 29.80
C ASP A 561 -5.02 -0.35 29.51
N LEU A 562 -4.90 0.78 28.82
CA LEU A 562 -5.99 1.65 28.39
C LEU A 562 -5.97 1.80 26.87
N PRO A 563 -7.11 2.12 26.26
CA PRO A 563 -7.13 2.48 24.85
C PRO A 563 -6.13 3.59 24.54
N VAL A 564 -5.32 3.40 23.52
CA VAL A 564 -4.32 4.38 23.06
C VAL A 564 -4.86 5.27 21.93
N GLN A 565 -6.02 4.91 21.42
CA GLN A 565 -6.72 5.60 20.34
C GLN A 565 -7.27 6.95 20.84
N ARG A 566 -7.24 7.95 19.96
CA ARG A 566 -7.95 9.21 20.08
C ARG A 566 -9.00 9.31 18.98
N TYR A 567 -10.23 9.12 19.34
CA TYR A 567 -11.33 9.08 18.35
C TYR A 567 -11.71 10.47 17.86
N GLY A 568 -11.38 11.52 18.59
CA GLY A 568 -11.50 12.90 18.14
C GLY A 568 -10.76 13.16 16.84
N ASP A 569 -9.53 12.64 16.68
CA ASP A 569 -8.71 12.77 15.47
C ASP A 569 -9.42 12.17 14.25
N PHE A 570 -9.98 10.97 14.42
CA PHE A 570 -10.77 10.31 13.37
C PHE A 570 -12.03 11.11 13.01
N ALA A 571 -12.78 11.59 14.00
CA ALA A 571 -14.00 12.32 13.76
C ALA A 571 -13.78 13.66 13.05
N ASP A 572 -12.68 14.36 13.37
CA ASP A 572 -12.29 15.59 12.69
C ASP A 572 -11.82 15.34 11.27
N THR A 573 -11.08 14.25 11.04
CA THR A 573 -10.66 13.81 9.69
C THR A 573 -11.87 13.48 8.80
N VAL A 574 -12.85 12.71 9.31
CA VAL A 574 -14.09 12.40 8.55
C VAL A 574 -14.88 13.67 8.23
N ALA A 575 -14.88 14.66 9.14
CA ALA A 575 -15.53 15.95 8.89
C ALA A 575 -14.83 16.73 7.75
N ALA A 576 -13.49 16.69 7.70
CA ALA A 576 -12.70 17.29 6.60
C ALA A 576 -13.04 16.59 5.27
N TYR A 577 -13.05 15.26 5.22
CA TYR A 577 -13.42 14.48 4.03
C TYR A 577 -14.82 14.81 3.51
N LEU A 578 -15.79 14.98 4.41
CA LEU A 578 -17.13 15.41 4.00
C LEU A 578 -17.12 16.81 3.38
N GLY A 579 -16.31 17.72 3.93
CA GLY A 579 -16.11 19.06 3.36
C GLY A 579 -15.54 18.99 1.94
N GLU A 580 -14.54 18.15 1.71
CA GLU A 580 -13.94 17.92 0.39
C GLU A 580 -14.96 17.35 -0.62
N VAL A 581 -15.76 16.35 -0.21
CA VAL A 581 -16.76 15.74 -1.10
C VAL A 581 -17.88 16.75 -1.47
N LYS A 582 -18.30 17.59 -0.54
CA LYS A 582 -19.23 18.67 -0.83
C LYS A 582 -18.66 19.69 -1.82
N LYS A 583 -17.40 20.07 -1.62
CA LYS A 583 -16.69 20.96 -2.55
C LYS A 583 -16.56 20.31 -3.93
N LEU A 584 -16.15 19.04 -4.01
CA LEU A 584 -16.07 18.29 -5.27
C LEU A 584 -17.41 18.35 -6.04
N ALA A 585 -18.55 18.09 -5.37
CA ALA A 585 -19.86 18.12 -6.00
C ALA A 585 -20.22 19.51 -6.54
N ALA A 586 -19.90 20.57 -5.78
CA ALA A 586 -20.13 21.94 -6.19
C ALA A 586 -19.24 22.34 -7.37
N ASP A 587 -17.94 22.01 -7.32
CA ASP A 587 -16.97 22.30 -8.37
C ASP A 587 -17.35 21.60 -9.68
N ARG A 588 -17.70 20.31 -9.63
CA ARG A 588 -18.16 19.54 -10.80
C ARG A 588 -19.41 20.14 -11.44
N ARG A 589 -20.36 20.57 -10.63
CA ARG A 589 -21.58 21.24 -11.14
C ARG A 589 -21.24 22.56 -11.84
N ALA A 590 -20.33 23.35 -11.28
CA ALA A 590 -19.88 24.60 -11.89
C ALA A 590 -19.10 24.34 -13.21
N GLU A 591 -18.24 23.32 -13.25
CA GLU A 591 -17.53 22.90 -14.45
C GLU A 591 -18.49 22.44 -15.54
N ASP A 592 -19.49 21.63 -15.21
CA ASP A 592 -20.51 21.17 -16.14
C ASP A 592 -21.27 22.36 -16.76
N ALA A 593 -21.73 23.29 -15.93
CA ALA A 593 -22.43 24.48 -16.39
C ALA A 593 -21.55 25.35 -17.30
N LYS A 594 -20.24 25.47 -16.97
CA LYS A 594 -19.27 26.20 -17.80
C LYS A 594 -19.05 25.48 -19.14
N ARG A 595 -18.84 24.16 -19.12
CA ARG A 595 -18.68 23.34 -20.35
C ARG A 595 -19.89 23.50 -21.28
N ASP A 596 -21.09 23.33 -20.76
CA ASP A 596 -22.34 23.37 -21.54
C ASP A 596 -22.56 24.75 -22.14
N ARG A 597 -22.31 25.83 -21.40
CA ARG A 597 -22.34 27.21 -21.89
C ARG A 597 -21.33 27.41 -23.02
N LEU A 598 -20.05 27.07 -22.82
CA LEU A 598 -18.99 27.23 -23.83
C LEU A 598 -19.28 26.42 -25.09
N THR A 599 -19.93 25.25 -24.94
CA THR A 599 -20.36 24.43 -26.08
C THR A 599 -21.51 25.12 -26.86
N ALA A 600 -22.53 25.63 -26.15
CA ALA A 600 -23.66 26.33 -26.75
C ALA A 600 -23.21 27.62 -27.44
N ASP A 601 -22.28 28.35 -26.89
CA ASP A 601 -21.71 29.59 -27.47
C ASP A 601 -20.76 29.30 -28.63
N GLY A 602 -20.47 28.01 -28.94
CA GLY A 602 -19.53 27.62 -29.98
C GLY A 602 -18.07 28.00 -29.71
N ALA A 603 -17.74 28.32 -28.45
CA ALA A 603 -16.42 28.80 -28.03
C ALA A 603 -15.30 27.79 -28.34
N PHE A 604 -15.54 26.50 -28.13
CA PHE A 604 -14.55 25.47 -28.43
C PHE A 604 -14.20 25.41 -29.92
N ARG A 605 -15.20 25.59 -30.81
CA ARG A 605 -14.99 25.64 -32.25
C ARG A 605 -14.25 26.91 -32.69
N LEU A 606 -14.59 28.05 -32.08
CA LEU A 606 -13.95 29.34 -32.41
C LEU A 606 -12.51 29.44 -31.92
N ALA A 607 -12.22 28.81 -30.78
CA ALA A 607 -10.88 28.78 -30.22
C ALA A 607 -9.97 27.71 -30.80
N SER A 608 -10.52 26.76 -31.54
CA SER A 608 -9.77 25.67 -32.18
C SER A 608 -9.02 26.19 -33.42
N ASP A 609 -7.72 25.78 -33.51
CA ASP A 609 -6.93 26.04 -34.71
C ASP A 609 -7.57 25.33 -35.92
N PRO A 610 -7.96 26.06 -36.99
CA PRO A 610 -8.57 25.42 -38.15
C PRO A 610 -7.67 24.40 -38.87
N LEU A 611 -6.35 24.52 -38.74
CA LEU A 611 -5.37 23.60 -39.33
C LEU A 611 -5.12 22.37 -38.44
N LYS A 612 -5.46 22.45 -37.15
CA LYS A 612 -5.27 21.40 -36.14
C LYS A 612 -6.50 21.35 -35.24
N PRO A 613 -7.67 21.00 -35.76
CA PRO A 613 -8.92 21.16 -35.04
C PRO A 613 -8.98 20.24 -33.81
N VAL A 614 -9.43 20.80 -32.68
CA VAL A 614 -9.77 20.06 -31.45
C VAL A 614 -11.27 20.23 -31.21
N GLY A 615 -12.00 19.13 -31.19
CA GLY A 615 -13.45 19.12 -30.98
C GLY A 615 -13.84 19.62 -29.58
N ALA A 616 -15.13 19.99 -29.42
CA ALA A 616 -15.69 20.24 -28.12
C ALA A 616 -15.64 18.96 -27.24
N PRO A 617 -15.62 19.10 -25.92
CA PRO A 617 -15.82 17.96 -25.01
C PRO A 617 -17.15 17.25 -25.32
N ALA A 618 -17.19 15.93 -25.16
CA ALA A 618 -18.42 15.18 -25.28
C ALA A 618 -19.46 15.67 -24.24
N PRO A 619 -20.76 15.65 -24.58
CA PRO A 619 -21.80 15.95 -23.61
C PRO A 619 -21.76 14.95 -22.44
N GLU A 620 -21.85 15.47 -21.24
CA GLU A 620 -21.94 14.66 -20.00
C GLU A 620 -23.15 15.10 -19.19
N ALA A 621 -23.72 14.19 -18.40
CA ALA A 621 -24.85 14.51 -17.54
C ALA A 621 -24.49 15.61 -16.52
N MET A 622 -25.34 16.60 -16.34
CA MET A 622 -25.15 17.67 -15.36
C MET A 622 -25.10 17.09 -13.94
N THR A 623 -24.08 17.45 -13.18
CA THR A 623 -23.98 17.09 -11.78
C THR A 623 -25.13 17.73 -10.99
N PRO A 624 -26.00 16.93 -10.32
CA PRO A 624 -27.11 17.48 -9.57
C PRO A 624 -26.64 18.13 -8.25
N GLU A 625 -27.56 18.81 -7.59
CA GLU A 625 -27.39 19.14 -6.19
C GLU A 625 -27.63 17.91 -5.31
N PHE A 626 -26.77 17.69 -4.31
CA PHE A 626 -26.87 16.56 -3.40
C PHE A 626 -27.31 17.03 -2.02
N ASP A 627 -28.21 16.27 -1.40
CA ASP A 627 -28.56 16.42 0.00
C ASP A 627 -27.58 15.60 0.87
N PHE A 628 -26.75 16.27 1.63
CA PHE A 628 -25.81 15.68 2.58
C PHE A 628 -26.30 15.71 4.03
N ALA A 629 -27.55 16.10 4.31
CA ALA A 629 -28.05 16.31 5.69
C ALA A 629 -27.90 15.06 6.58
N ALA A 630 -28.14 13.86 6.03
CA ALA A 630 -27.96 12.60 6.76
C ALA A 630 -26.51 12.37 7.19
N LEU A 631 -25.56 12.70 6.32
CA LEU A 631 -24.14 12.53 6.58
C LEU A 631 -23.61 13.64 7.50
N ASP A 632 -24.07 14.88 7.34
CA ASP A 632 -23.78 15.99 8.27
C ASP A 632 -24.21 15.66 9.70
N GLY A 633 -25.43 15.12 9.84
CA GLY A 633 -25.95 14.69 11.14
C GLY A 633 -25.11 13.57 11.76
N ALA A 634 -24.69 12.59 10.96
CA ALA A 634 -23.87 11.48 11.42
C ALA A 634 -22.47 11.93 11.85
N VAL A 635 -21.82 12.79 11.06
CA VAL A 635 -20.50 13.37 11.39
C VAL A 635 -20.56 14.21 12.66
N LYS A 636 -21.62 15.03 12.81
CA LYS A 636 -21.83 15.80 14.05
C LYS A 636 -21.96 14.88 15.26
N THR A 637 -22.75 13.79 15.17
CA THR A 637 -22.92 12.81 16.24
C THR A 637 -21.60 12.14 16.57
N LEU A 638 -20.85 11.70 15.54
CA LEU A 638 -19.53 11.07 15.71
C LEU A 638 -18.57 12.00 16.48
N ARG A 639 -18.46 13.27 16.10
CA ARG A 639 -17.61 14.25 16.79
C ARG A 639 -18.00 14.42 18.27
N GLN A 640 -19.30 14.46 18.56
CA GLN A 640 -19.80 14.58 19.94
C GLN A 640 -19.47 13.33 20.78
N SER A 641 -19.75 12.14 20.26
CA SER A 641 -19.46 10.88 20.95
C SER A 641 -17.96 10.65 21.14
N ALA A 642 -17.14 10.94 20.12
CA ALA A 642 -15.69 10.84 20.19
C ALA A 642 -15.10 11.77 21.25
N ALA A 643 -15.44 13.06 21.24
CA ALA A 643 -14.97 14.02 22.22
C ALA A 643 -15.43 13.66 23.65
N ALA A 644 -16.66 13.16 23.80
CA ALA A 644 -17.17 12.74 25.11
C ALA A 644 -16.47 11.49 25.64
N PHE A 645 -16.17 10.51 24.77
CA PHE A 645 -15.41 9.32 25.17
C PHE A 645 -13.96 9.69 25.52
N ASP A 646 -13.25 10.42 24.66
CA ASP A 646 -11.86 10.83 24.89
C ASP A 646 -11.73 11.65 26.19
N GLY A 647 -12.66 12.60 26.42
CA GLY A 647 -12.71 13.39 27.66
C GLY A 647 -12.98 12.55 28.91
N ALA A 648 -13.91 11.58 28.84
CA ALA A 648 -14.17 10.66 29.96
C ALA A 648 -12.96 9.77 30.26
N LEU A 649 -12.31 9.23 29.23
CA LEU A 649 -11.11 8.40 29.37
C LEU A 649 -9.95 9.20 29.97
N ALA A 650 -9.72 10.42 29.51
CA ALA A 650 -8.69 11.30 30.07
C ALA A 650 -8.93 11.61 31.54
N ALA A 651 -10.17 11.84 31.93
CA ALA A 651 -10.53 12.21 33.31
C ALA A 651 -10.53 11.01 34.28
N ARG A 652 -10.87 9.81 33.82
CA ARG A 652 -11.15 8.64 34.68
C ARG A 652 -10.30 7.40 34.37
N GLY A 653 -9.58 7.37 33.25
CA GLY A 653 -8.87 6.18 32.78
C GLY A 653 -7.94 5.57 33.81
N ALA A 654 -7.19 6.39 34.55
CA ALA A 654 -6.29 5.91 35.58
C ALA A 654 -7.01 5.20 36.76
N ALA A 655 -8.25 5.58 37.05
CA ALA A 655 -9.06 5.03 38.13
C ALA A 655 -9.92 3.82 37.74
N LEU A 656 -9.89 3.39 36.50
CA LEU A 656 -10.70 2.25 36.03
C LEU A 656 -10.28 0.95 36.71
N SER A 657 -11.28 0.19 37.14
CA SER A 657 -11.07 -1.18 37.60
C SER A 657 -10.59 -2.08 36.43
N GLN A 658 -9.97 -3.22 36.77
CA GLN A 658 -9.55 -4.19 35.78
C GLN A 658 -10.71 -4.68 34.89
N ALA A 659 -11.87 -4.96 35.49
CA ALA A 659 -13.05 -5.38 34.74
C ALA A 659 -13.54 -4.33 33.74
N GLN A 660 -13.43 -3.02 34.05
CA GLN A 660 -13.76 -1.96 33.12
C GLN A 660 -12.72 -1.88 31.97
N ARG A 661 -11.43 -2.02 32.27
CA ARG A 661 -10.36 -2.07 31.26
C ARG A 661 -10.55 -3.25 30.30
N ASP A 662 -10.85 -4.44 30.83
CA ASP A 662 -11.12 -5.65 30.05
C ASP A 662 -12.35 -5.45 29.14
N ARG A 663 -13.41 -4.85 29.64
CA ARG A 663 -14.61 -4.54 28.86
C ARG A 663 -14.34 -3.52 27.75
N LEU A 664 -13.60 -2.46 28.04
CA LEU A 664 -13.20 -1.47 27.04
C LEU A 664 -12.35 -2.09 25.93
N SER A 665 -11.39 -2.95 26.31
CA SER A 665 -10.54 -3.64 25.36
C SER A 665 -11.33 -4.51 24.37
N VAL A 666 -12.40 -5.16 24.83
CA VAL A 666 -13.33 -5.92 23.96
C VAL A 666 -14.20 -5.00 23.12
N GLN A 667 -14.79 -3.95 23.72
CA GLN A 667 -15.69 -3.03 23.02
C GLN A 667 -15.03 -2.25 21.89
N LEU A 668 -13.73 -1.96 21.99
CA LEU A 668 -13.02 -1.10 21.04
C LEU A 668 -12.14 -1.90 20.06
N ARG A 669 -11.89 -3.19 20.30
CA ARG A 669 -11.06 -4.01 19.44
C ARG A 669 -11.59 -4.08 18.00
N ASP A 670 -12.89 -4.28 17.86
CA ASP A 670 -13.60 -4.50 16.59
C ASP A 670 -14.40 -3.28 16.11
N ILE A 671 -14.13 -2.11 16.68
CA ILE A 671 -14.92 -0.90 16.37
C ILE A 671 -14.83 -0.51 14.88
N ASP A 672 -13.66 -0.67 14.26
CA ASP A 672 -13.45 -0.31 12.85
C ASP A 672 -14.21 -1.25 11.90
N GLN A 673 -14.58 -2.46 12.32
CA GLN A 673 -15.45 -3.33 11.53
C GLN A 673 -16.84 -2.71 11.29
N LEU A 674 -17.27 -1.77 12.15
CA LEU A 674 -18.52 -1.00 11.95
C LEU A 674 -18.44 -0.02 10.78
N LEU A 675 -17.25 0.26 10.25
CA LEU A 675 -17.04 1.11 9.08
C LEU A 675 -17.19 0.35 7.75
N LEU A 676 -17.39 -0.97 7.82
CA LEU A 676 -17.65 -1.80 6.65
C LEU A 676 -19.12 -1.82 6.26
N ASP A 677 -19.37 -2.06 4.98
CA ASP A 677 -20.69 -2.47 4.45
C ASP A 677 -20.50 -3.77 3.67
N ASP A 678 -21.19 -4.83 4.05
CA ASP A 678 -21.04 -6.18 3.45
C ASP A 678 -21.37 -6.23 1.95
N ARG A 679 -22.15 -5.28 1.44
CA ARG A 679 -22.42 -5.16 0.00
C ARG A 679 -21.22 -4.60 -0.78
N GLY A 680 -20.24 -4.04 -0.08
CA GLY A 680 -19.06 -3.42 -0.63
C GLY A 680 -19.33 -2.14 -1.44
N LEU A 681 -18.31 -1.68 -2.14
CA LEU A 681 -18.37 -0.53 -3.02
C LEU A 681 -18.97 -0.92 -4.39
N PRO A 682 -19.56 0.04 -5.13
CA PRO A 682 -20.15 -0.22 -6.43
C PRO A 682 -19.17 -0.91 -7.38
N GLU A 683 -19.64 -2.01 -8.01
CA GLU A 683 -18.90 -2.84 -8.98
C GLU A 683 -17.63 -3.53 -8.44
N ARG A 684 -17.29 -3.35 -7.16
CA ARG A 684 -16.13 -3.95 -6.48
C ARG A 684 -16.46 -4.33 -5.03
N PRO A 685 -17.31 -5.34 -4.84
CA PRO A 685 -17.86 -5.73 -3.53
C PRO A 685 -16.82 -6.27 -2.55
N TRP A 686 -15.64 -6.60 -3.02
CA TRP A 686 -14.52 -7.01 -2.16
C TRP A 686 -14.06 -5.87 -1.24
N TYR A 687 -14.06 -4.61 -1.74
CA TYR A 687 -13.76 -3.42 -0.95
C TYR A 687 -15.01 -3.00 -0.17
N LYS A 688 -14.96 -3.17 1.16
CA LYS A 688 -16.11 -2.97 2.06
C LYS A 688 -16.04 -1.69 2.89
N HIS A 689 -14.85 -1.11 3.05
CA HIS A 689 -14.64 0.03 3.93
C HIS A 689 -15.19 1.32 3.33
N LEU A 690 -16.07 2.03 4.09
CA LEU A 690 -16.79 3.20 3.56
C LEU A 690 -16.07 4.55 3.81
N ILE A 691 -14.96 4.56 4.54
CA ILE A 691 -14.19 5.79 4.82
C ILE A 691 -12.94 5.87 3.96
N TYR A 692 -12.25 4.75 3.70
CA TYR A 692 -11.06 4.66 2.87
C TYR A 692 -11.21 3.53 1.85
N ALA A 693 -10.77 3.74 0.63
CA ALA A 693 -10.54 2.67 -0.35
C ALA A 693 -9.56 3.16 -1.42
N PRO A 694 -8.88 2.25 -2.14
CA PRO A 694 -8.16 2.65 -3.35
C PRO A 694 -9.16 3.18 -4.39
N GLY A 695 -8.75 4.16 -5.19
CA GLY A 695 -9.63 4.69 -6.23
C GLY A 695 -9.73 3.74 -7.42
N ARG A 696 -10.93 3.59 -7.98
CA ARG A 696 -11.18 2.73 -9.13
C ARG A 696 -10.34 3.11 -10.35
N PHE A 697 -10.13 4.40 -10.58
CA PHE A 697 -9.31 4.95 -11.65
C PHE A 697 -8.04 5.66 -11.17
N THR A 698 -7.69 5.54 -9.89
CA THR A 698 -6.40 6.00 -9.36
C THR A 698 -5.56 4.84 -8.84
N GLY A 699 -6.17 3.71 -8.53
CA GLY A 699 -5.49 2.52 -8.00
C GLY A 699 -4.91 2.76 -6.63
N TYR A 700 -3.60 2.94 -6.50
CA TYR A 700 -2.92 3.12 -5.20
C TYR A 700 -3.50 4.24 -4.33
N GLY A 701 -3.82 5.37 -4.95
CA GLY A 701 -4.28 6.56 -4.23
C GLY A 701 -5.60 6.34 -3.51
N ALA A 702 -5.65 6.71 -2.24
CA ALA A 702 -6.85 6.59 -1.43
C ALA A 702 -7.96 7.54 -1.90
N LYS A 703 -9.16 7.02 -1.99
CA LYS A 703 -10.40 7.80 -2.05
C LYS A 703 -11.05 7.79 -0.67
N THR A 704 -11.35 8.97 -0.17
CA THR A 704 -12.02 9.17 1.10
C THR A 704 -13.52 9.30 0.89
N LEU A 705 -14.32 8.66 1.73
CA LEU A 705 -15.76 8.45 1.53
C LEU A 705 -16.04 7.86 0.13
N PRO A 706 -15.39 6.73 -0.23
CA PRO A 706 -15.22 6.29 -1.62
C PRO A 706 -16.55 6.09 -2.35
N GLY A 707 -17.54 5.50 -1.71
CA GLY A 707 -18.83 5.26 -2.32
C GLY A 707 -19.59 6.54 -2.73
N VAL A 708 -19.34 7.67 -2.04
CA VAL A 708 -19.93 8.96 -2.40
C VAL A 708 -19.05 9.69 -3.41
N ARG A 709 -17.74 9.81 -3.10
CA ARG A 709 -16.78 10.57 -3.90
C ARG A 709 -16.69 10.04 -5.33
N GLU A 710 -16.40 8.75 -5.51
CA GLU A 710 -16.28 8.12 -6.83
C GLU A 710 -17.57 8.14 -7.62
N ALA A 711 -18.70 7.92 -6.95
CA ALA A 711 -19.99 7.99 -7.62
C ALA A 711 -20.28 9.39 -8.19
N ILE A 712 -19.81 10.46 -7.54
CA ILE A 712 -19.86 11.82 -8.08
C ILE A 712 -18.87 11.99 -9.24
N GLU A 713 -17.62 11.56 -9.07
CA GLU A 713 -16.57 11.66 -10.09
C GLU A 713 -16.96 10.92 -11.38
N GLU A 714 -17.56 9.75 -11.25
CA GLU A 714 -17.99 8.86 -12.34
C GLU A 714 -19.44 9.10 -12.81
N ARG A 715 -20.10 10.12 -12.30
CA ARG A 715 -21.50 10.50 -12.67
C ARG A 715 -22.54 9.42 -12.39
N ARG A 716 -22.26 8.51 -11.45
CA ARG A 716 -23.20 7.51 -10.94
C ARG A 716 -24.04 8.12 -9.79
N PHE A 717 -24.81 9.15 -10.12
CA PHE A 717 -25.49 9.99 -9.13
C PHE A 717 -26.54 9.27 -8.28
N GLY A 718 -27.07 8.14 -8.75
CA GLY A 718 -27.92 7.24 -7.96
C GLY A 718 -27.15 6.63 -6.81
N ASP A 719 -25.99 6.07 -7.10
CA ASP A 719 -25.09 5.46 -6.12
C ASP A 719 -24.62 6.50 -5.11
N ALA A 720 -24.25 7.72 -5.56
CA ALA A 720 -23.84 8.80 -4.66
C ALA A 720 -24.89 9.08 -3.58
N ARG A 721 -26.18 9.16 -3.95
CA ARG A 721 -27.28 9.37 -2.99
C ARG A 721 -27.46 8.18 -2.05
N GLU A 722 -27.37 6.95 -2.55
CA GLU A 722 -27.44 5.74 -1.72
C GLU A 722 -26.30 5.72 -0.68
N PHE A 723 -25.05 5.97 -1.14
CA PHE A 723 -23.89 5.92 -0.27
C PHE A 723 -23.82 7.05 0.75
N VAL A 724 -24.44 8.21 0.53
CA VAL A 724 -24.66 9.21 1.59
C VAL A 724 -25.40 8.59 2.78
N GLY A 725 -26.46 7.81 2.53
CA GLY A 725 -27.21 7.13 3.57
C GLY A 725 -26.45 5.99 4.24
N ARG A 726 -25.75 5.16 3.45
CA ARG A 726 -24.97 4.02 3.94
C ARG A 726 -23.80 4.48 4.81
N THR A 727 -23.04 5.45 4.35
CA THR A 727 -21.90 6.04 5.10
C THR A 727 -22.40 6.71 6.38
N ALA A 728 -23.53 7.45 6.32
CA ALA A 728 -24.12 8.02 7.52
C ALA A 728 -24.53 6.96 8.54
N LYS A 729 -24.98 5.77 8.11
CA LYS A 729 -25.33 4.66 9.00
C LYS A 729 -24.09 4.13 9.73
N VAL A 730 -23.03 3.78 9.03
CA VAL A 730 -21.82 3.22 9.66
C VAL A 730 -21.19 4.20 10.65
N LEU A 731 -21.20 5.51 10.35
CA LEU A 731 -20.70 6.53 11.27
C LEU A 731 -21.58 6.66 12.54
N ARG A 732 -22.91 6.51 12.43
CA ARG A 732 -23.79 6.48 13.61
C ARG A 732 -23.58 5.23 14.45
N ASP A 733 -23.39 4.06 13.83
CA ASP A 733 -23.13 2.82 14.55
C ASP A 733 -21.79 2.89 15.29
N TYR A 734 -20.77 3.48 14.67
CA TYR A 734 -19.48 3.76 15.29
C TYR A 734 -19.61 4.72 16.48
N ALA A 735 -20.33 5.82 16.33
CA ALA A 735 -20.62 6.77 17.41
C ALA A 735 -21.36 6.13 18.58
N ALA A 736 -22.35 5.27 18.31
CA ALA A 736 -23.06 4.53 19.35
C ALA A 736 -22.15 3.57 20.13
N ARG A 737 -21.17 2.92 19.48
CA ARG A 737 -20.17 2.10 20.15
C ARG A 737 -19.28 2.95 21.08
N LEU A 738 -18.88 4.16 20.66
CA LEU A 738 -18.14 5.09 21.52
C LEU A 738 -18.97 5.53 22.74
N ASP A 739 -20.27 5.76 22.59
CA ASP A 739 -21.16 6.08 23.73
C ASP A 739 -21.28 4.90 24.71
N GLN A 740 -21.33 3.65 24.22
CA GLN A 740 -21.30 2.45 25.07
C GLN A 740 -19.97 2.34 25.82
N ALA A 741 -18.84 2.57 25.14
CA ALA A 741 -17.52 2.57 25.76
C ALA A 741 -17.40 3.68 26.81
N ARG A 742 -17.93 4.89 26.53
CA ARG A 742 -18.00 5.98 27.51
C ARG A 742 -18.80 5.60 28.76
N ALA A 743 -19.95 4.94 28.61
CA ALA A 743 -20.73 4.47 29.75
C ALA A 743 -19.92 3.49 30.63
N THR A 744 -19.11 2.61 30.03
CA THR A 744 -18.19 1.73 30.77
C THR A 744 -17.15 2.54 31.55
N VAL A 745 -16.57 3.61 30.97
CA VAL A 745 -15.62 4.51 31.66
C VAL A 745 -16.31 5.22 32.82
N GLU A 746 -17.56 5.65 32.66
CA GLU A 746 -18.33 6.36 33.67
C GLU A 746 -18.89 5.44 34.77
N GLY A 747 -18.82 4.11 34.61
CA GLY A 747 -19.35 3.12 35.55
C GLY A 747 -20.88 2.96 35.50
N LYS A 748 -21.45 3.17 34.31
CA LYS A 748 -22.91 3.06 34.03
C LYS A 748 -23.21 1.75 33.33
#